data_0741986909a8e3ac3e4578eb4a8d8d04
#
_entry.id   0741986909a8e3ac3e4578eb4a8d8d04
#
_cell.length_a   1.000
_cell.length_b   1.000
_cell.length_c   1.000
_cell.angle_alpha   90.00
_cell.angle_beta   90.00
_cell.angle_gamma   90.00
#
_symmetry.space_group_name_H-M   'P 1'
#
loop_
_entity.id
_entity.type
_entity.pdbx_description
1 polymer ?
#
loop_
_entity_poly.entity_id
_entity_poly.type
_entity_poly.pdbx_seq_one_letter_code
_entity_poly.pdbx_strand_id
1 'polypeptide(L)'
;MRTYVEDESDPGLISKKFWKYLKSTSGGTRVPETVNYGSRFRNNPLGQSELFNEFFCDQFSAASTYDIDIDFSNDTDFDIDFNFRKIRKLLKLVNPNKAAGPDEIHGRILKNCAVSLAYPLSVIFRTSYNSGMIPKDWKIANVVPVHKKGSKMSVENYRPISLTSLIMKIFEKIIRDELMWRCENQLFNNQHGFLPNKSCTTQLLSFTDSIATALNASTRTDIVYFDFAKAFDSVNHDIILRKLKERFKIDGTLLKFMVNYLQHREQCVVVAGQKSSSASVRSGVPQGSILGPLLFVLFIDDMSEVVSEGTKIALYADDTKIWRKINVWEDHEILQQDINALHKWSIDNKMKFHPKKCKVVPVSPPDKALQDLFNKIFPLRNIYFYNLGGVQLEFVKEEKDLGVIVTSKLSWEEQVEALLSKASSRLGLLKRTMHFLKCQKQRRAFYLAIVRSQFEHCVQVWRPSSDSVNQKIERIQRRAVKWILSEQDHSYNDLEYLMRLRDLDLLPLKERFITSDLLLFYDIYHNCSCVKLPPYIKPLTADERRRLRPKINRNKNIPDNECLSFHKLRESRNDPMSLKCEIEPKSKAFKSNFFFRTVQEWNCLPSEIKEAATKSNFREKLLEHVKLKVFKTVAMESNDS
;
A
#
# COMPACT_ATOMS: atom_id res chain seq x y z
N MET A 1 -8.72 -30.11 1.52
CA MET A 1 -8.09 -29.09 2.39
C MET A 1 -7.01 -29.69 3.28
N ARG A 2 -7.21 -30.87 3.91
CA ARG A 2 -6.14 -31.53 4.72
C ARG A 2 -4.83 -31.70 3.94
N THR A 3 -4.86 -32.24 2.74
CA THR A 3 -3.69 -32.47 1.85
C THR A 3 -3.02 -31.19 1.30
N TYR A 4 -3.66 -30.03 1.41
CA TYR A 4 -3.17 -28.78 0.80
C TYR A 4 -2.37 -27.89 1.80
N VAL A 5 -2.33 -28.24 3.07
CA VAL A 5 -1.76 -27.37 4.14
C VAL A 5 -0.59 -28.03 4.85
N GLU A 6 -0.31 -29.30 4.56
CA GLU A 6 0.69 -30.07 5.30
C GLU A 6 2.14 -29.60 5.13
N ASP A 7 2.47 -28.94 4.01
CA ASP A 7 3.86 -28.54 3.67
C ASP A 7 4.08 -27.03 3.51
N GLU A 8 3.13 -26.14 3.87
CA GLU A 8 3.27 -24.71 3.55
C GLU A 8 3.53 -23.84 4.76
N SER A 9 4.70 -23.18 4.73
CA SER A 9 5.12 -22.15 5.70
C SER A 9 4.76 -20.73 5.31
N ASP A 10 4.33 -20.46 4.04
CA ASP A 10 4.00 -19.10 3.57
C ASP A 10 2.58 -18.67 3.96
N PRO A 11 2.43 -17.68 4.88
CA PRO A 11 1.13 -17.16 5.29
C PRO A 11 0.28 -16.59 4.14
N GLY A 12 0.92 -16.02 3.12
CA GLY A 12 0.23 -15.45 1.96
C GLY A 12 -0.46 -16.53 1.12
N LEU A 13 0.18 -17.67 0.96
CA LEU A 13 -0.35 -18.80 0.21
C LEU A 13 -1.45 -19.52 0.99
N ILE A 14 -1.28 -19.68 2.30
CA ILE A 14 -2.32 -20.20 3.22
C ILE A 14 -3.58 -19.34 3.13
N SER A 15 -3.44 -18.01 3.19
CA SER A 15 -4.56 -17.09 3.07
C SER A 15 -5.30 -17.26 1.75
N LYS A 16 -4.58 -17.31 0.61
CA LYS A 16 -5.17 -17.51 -0.72
C LYS A 16 -5.94 -18.84 -0.82
N LYS A 17 -5.37 -19.92 -0.33
CA LYS A 17 -6.00 -21.25 -0.33
C LYS A 17 -7.25 -21.30 0.53
N PHE A 18 -7.21 -20.67 1.72
CA PHE A 18 -8.37 -20.55 2.61
C PHE A 18 -9.54 -19.83 1.95
N TRP A 19 -9.31 -18.66 1.38
CA TRP A 19 -10.37 -17.90 0.72
C TRP A 19 -10.88 -18.57 -0.55
N LYS A 20 -10.02 -19.30 -1.28
CA LYS A 20 -10.44 -20.12 -2.43
C LYS A 20 -11.37 -21.24 -1.98
N TYR A 21 -11.03 -21.93 -0.89
CA TYR A 21 -11.87 -23.00 -0.31
C TYR A 21 -13.24 -22.45 0.12
N LEU A 22 -13.28 -21.36 0.88
CA LEU A 22 -14.54 -20.75 1.30
C LEU A 22 -15.42 -20.34 0.11
N LYS A 23 -14.83 -19.78 -0.94
CA LYS A 23 -15.57 -19.43 -2.17
C LYS A 23 -16.10 -20.64 -2.90
N SER A 24 -15.38 -21.76 -2.91
CA SER A 24 -15.86 -23.00 -3.54
C SER A 24 -17.00 -23.66 -2.77
N THR A 25 -17.01 -23.51 -1.43
CA THR A 25 -18.08 -24.08 -0.57
C THR A 25 -19.31 -23.18 -0.49
N SER A 26 -19.20 -21.89 -0.77
CA SER A 26 -20.32 -20.95 -0.74
C SER A 26 -21.17 -20.89 -2.01
N GLY A 27 -20.88 -21.74 -3.02
CA GLY A 27 -21.70 -21.93 -4.22
C GLY A 27 -21.93 -20.70 -5.11
N GLY A 28 -21.29 -19.60 -4.82
CA GLY A 28 -21.54 -18.33 -5.51
C GLY A 28 -20.83 -18.23 -6.85
N THR A 29 -21.57 -18.16 -7.94
CA THR A 29 -21.10 -17.66 -9.24
C THR A 29 -20.51 -16.26 -9.07
N ARG A 30 -19.41 -15.95 -9.75
CA ARG A 30 -18.79 -14.62 -9.71
C ARG A 30 -19.73 -13.52 -10.17
N VAL A 31 -20.55 -13.82 -11.18
CA VAL A 31 -21.61 -12.97 -11.74
C VAL A 31 -22.95 -13.62 -11.39
N PRO A 32 -23.95 -12.86 -10.90
CA PRO A 32 -25.28 -13.41 -10.62
C PRO A 32 -25.99 -13.85 -11.89
N GLU A 33 -27.10 -14.60 -11.74
CA GLU A 33 -27.90 -15.07 -12.88
C GLU A 33 -28.42 -13.93 -13.75
N THR A 34 -28.73 -12.78 -13.13
CA THR A 34 -29.19 -11.59 -13.86
C THR A 34 -28.32 -10.40 -13.56
N VAL A 35 -27.92 -9.66 -14.59
CA VAL A 35 -27.23 -8.36 -14.49
C VAL A 35 -27.98 -7.31 -15.28
N ASN A 36 -27.81 -6.04 -14.88
CA ASN A 36 -28.42 -4.89 -15.53
C ASN A 36 -27.45 -3.75 -15.80
N TYR A 37 -27.71 -3.03 -16.89
CA TYR A 37 -27.12 -1.72 -17.22
C TYR A 37 -28.22 -0.75 -17.60
N GLY A 38 -28.48 0.24 -16.75
CA GLY A 38 -29.67 1.07 -16.85
C GLY A 38 -30.94 0.21 -16.78
N SER A 39 -31.82 0.34 -17.77
CA SER A 39 -33.06 -0.44 -17.88
C SER A 39 -32.91 -1.81 -18.55
N ARG A 40 -31.74 -2.15 -19.04
CA ARG A 40 -31.50 -3.41 -19.77
C ARG A 40 -31.03 -4.50 -18.83
N PHE A 41 -31.68 -5.67 -18.90
CA PHE A 41 -31.40 -6.85 -18.09
C PHE A 41 -30.93 -7.99 -18.99
N ARG A 42 -29.99 -8.82 -18.52
CA ARG A 42 -29.50 -10.03 -19.18
C ARG A 42 -29.34 -11.16 -18.17
N ASN A 43 -29.84 -12.34 -18.52
CA ASN A 43 -29.83 -13.54 -17.67
C ASN A 43 -29.07 -14.71 -18.26
N ASN A 44 -28.60 -14.62 -19.51
CA ASN A 44 -27.77 -15.65 -20.13
C ASN A 44 -26.31 -15.17 -20.24
N PRO A 45 -25.33 -16.09 -20.17
CA PRO A 45 -23.91 -15.73 -20.14
C PRO A 45 -23.43 -14.91 -21.34
N LEU A 46 -23.92 -15.19 -22.56
CA LEU A 46 -23.57 -14.44 -23.76
C LEU A 46 -24.11 -13.00 -23.68
N GLY A 47 -25.39 -12.82 -23.37
CA GLY A 47 -25.97 -11.50 -23.21
C GLY A 47 -25.35 -10.69 -22.04
N GLN A 48 -24.93 -11.39 -20.98
CA GLN A 48 -24.19 -10.76 -19.88
C GLN A 48 -22.82 -10.28 -20.34
N SER A 49 -22.08 -11.09 -21.09
CA SER A 49 -20.75 -10.70 -21.62
C SER A 49 -20.84 -9.50 -22.56
N GLU A 50 -21.87 -9.45 -23.43
CA GLU A 50 -22.13 -8.29 -24.30
C GLU A 50 -22.46 -7.03 -23.48
N LEU A 51 -23.34 -7.15 -22.46
CA LEU A 51 -23.74 -6.01 -21.63
C LEU A 51 -22.55 -5.44 -20.83
N PHE A 52 -21.66 -6.29 -20.31
CA PHE A 52 -20.43 -5.87 -19.68
C PHE A 52 -19.48 -5.20 -20.66
N ASN A 53 -19.34 -5.76 -21.88
CA ASN A 53 -18.45 -5.20 -22.90
C ASN A 53 -18.90 -3.80 -23.31
N GLU A 54 -20.19 -3.62 -23.53
CA GLU A 54 -20.80 -2.33 -23.83
C GLU A 54 -20.49 -1.33 -22.70
N PHE A 55 -20.81 -1.68 -21.44
CA PHE A 55 -20.53 -0.82 -20.29
C PHE A 55 -19.05 -0.44 -20.18
N PHE A 56 -18.11 -1.38 -20.41
CA PHE A 56 -16.68 -1.08 -20.34
C PHE A 56 -16.24 -0.18 -21.48
N CYS A 57 -16.79 -0.34 -22.69
CA CYS A 57 -16.51 0.53 -23.84
C CYS A 57 -17.03 1.96 -23.66
N ASP A 58 -18.16 2.13 -22.97
CA ASP A 58 -18.73 3.45 -22.65
C ASP A 58 -17.85 4.26 -21.68
N GLN A 59 -16.88 3.60 -21.01
CA GLN A 59 -15.93 4.28 -20.11
C GLN A 59 -14.71 4.85 -20.85
N PHE A 60 -14.50 4.47 -22.11
CA PHE A 60 -13.36 4.97 -22.89
C PHE A 60 -13.54 6.44 -23.23
N SER A 61 -12.45 7.19 -23.18
CA SER A 61 -12.41 8.55 -23.72
C SER A 61 -12.46 8.53 -25.26
N ALA A 62 -12.73 9.71 -25.88
CA ALA A 62 -12.74 9.82 -27.32
C ALA A 62 -11.45 9.24 -27.95
N ALA A 63 -11.61 8.60 -29.12
CA ALA A 63 -10.50 8.00 -29.83
C ALA A 63 -9.38 9.02 -30.11
N SER A 64 -8.17 8.52 -30.05
CA SER A 64 -6.95 9.26 -30.42
C SER A 64 -6.93 9.50 -31.93
N THR A 65 -6.61 10.74 -32.33
CA THR A 65 -6.39 11.12 -33.74
C THR A 65 -5.01 11.71 -33.96
N TYR A 66 -4.18 11.73 -32.91
CA TYR A 66 -2.88 12.40 -32.95
C TYR A 66 -1.83 11.50 -33.59
N ASP A 67 -1.23 12.00 -34.66
CA ASP A 67 -0.05 11.41 -35.30
C ASP A 67 1.20 11.97 -34.58
N ILE A 68 1.94 11.11 -33.90
CA ILE A 68 3.12 11.48 -33.13
C ILE A 68 4.31 11.39 -34.08
N ASP A 69 4.93 12.52 -34.35
CA ASP A 69 6.22 12.55 -34.99
C ASP A 69 7.28 11.89 -34.09
N ILE A 70 7.89 10.83 -34.60
CA ILE A 70 8.92 10.05 -33.89
C ILE A 70 10.25 10.40 -34.50
N ASP A 71 11.10 11.06 -33.70
CA ASP A 71 12.45 11.41 -34.10
C ASP A 71 13.41 10.24 -33.81
N PHE A 72 14.01 9.71 -34.90
CA PHE A 72 15.04 8.66 -34.82
C PHE A 72 16.46 9.23 -34.83
N SER A 73 16.64 10.54 -35.02
CA SER A 73 17.98 11.18 -35.11
C SER A 73 18.73 11.13 -33.78
N ASN A 74 17.96 11.10 -32.67
CA ASN A 74 18.48 10.97 -31.32
C ASN A 74 18.26 9.56 -30.75
N ASP A 75 17.96 8.56 -31.59
CA ASP A 75 17.88 7.18 -31.18
C ASP A 75 19.27 6.73 -30.75
N THR A 76 19.66 7.14 -29.54
CA THR A 76 20.77 6.50 -28.85
C THR A 76 20.31 5.08 -28.63
N ASP A 77 20.72 4.21 -29.55
CA ASP A 77 20.46 2.77 -29.53
C ASP A 77 21.00 2.17 -28.23
N PHE A 78 20.28 2.42 -27.15
CA PHE A 78 20.42 1.60 -25.94
C PHE A 78 19.73 0.29 -26.27
N ASP A 79 20.54 -0.68 -26.70
CA ASP A 79 20.13 -2.03 -27.04
C ASP A 79 19.49 -2.65 -25.79
N ILE A 80 18.15 -2.62 -25.73
CA ILE A 80 17.44 -3.30 -24.64
C ILE A 80 17.88 -4.76 -24.64
N ASP A 81 18.40 -5.23 -23.51
CA ASP A 81 18.94 -6.56 -23.37
C ASP A 81 17.84 -7.63 -23.43
N PHE A 82 17.58 -8.14 -24.61
CA PHE A 82 16.73 -9.31 -24.88
C PHE A 82 17.53 -10.61 -24.78
N ASN A 83 18.52 -10.70 -23.90
CA ASN A 83 19.33 -11.88 -23.73
C ASN A 83 18.46 -13.09 -23.31
N PHE A 84 18.64 -14.21 -24.01
CA PHE A 84 17.90 -15.45 -23.75
C PHE A 84 18.08 -15.96 -22.31
N ARG A 85 19.23 -15.71 -21.65
CA ARG A 85 19.46 -16.07 -20.24
C ARG A 85 18.53 -15.29 -19.30
N LYS A 86 18.32 -13.99 -19.57
CA LYS A 86 17.36 -13.13 -18.83
C LYS A 86 15.93 -13.63 -19.04
N ILE A 87 15.56 -13.92 -20.30
CA ILE A 87 14.22 -14.43 -20.64
C ILE A 87 13.99 -15.80 -19.97
N ARG A 88 14.97 -16.70 -19.99
CA ARG A 88 14.88 -18.00 -19.28
C ARG A 88 14.60 -17.83 -17.78
N LYS A 89 15.27 -16.88 -17.12
CA LYS A 89 15.01 -16.58 -15.71
C LYS A 89 13.57 -16.10 -15.51
N LEU A 90 13.07 -15.20 -16.36
CA LEU A 90 11.71 -14.70 -16.30
C LEU A 90 10.66 -15.79 -16.53
N LEU A 91 10.87 -16.68 -17.52
CA LEU A 91 10.02 -17.84 -17.79
C LEU A 91 9.91 -18.77 -16.58
N LYS A 92 11.04 -19.07 -15.91
CA LYS A 92 11.07 -19.89 -14.69
C LYS A 92 10.29 -19.26 -13.52
N LEU A 93 10.19 -17.94 -13.46
CA LEU A 93 9.46 -17.19 -12.43
C LEU A 93 7.96 -17.07 -12.73
N VAL A 94 7.49 -17.47 -13.91
CA VAL A 94 6.06 -17.45 -14.25
C VAL A 94 5.29 -18.33 -13.27
N ASN A 95 4.22 -17.77 -12.72
CA ASN A 95 3.32 -18.55 -11.86
C ASN A 95 2.48 -19.54 -12.73
N PRO A 96 2.66 -20.86 -12.56
CA PRO A 96 1.99 -21.87 -13.38
C PRO A 96 0.47 -21.89 -13.26
N ASN A 97 -0.08 -21.28 -12.22
CA ASN A 97 -1.51 -21.27 -11.90
C ASN A 97 -2.21 -19.96 -12.34
N LYS A 98 -1.53 -19.05 -13.04
CA LYS A 98 -2.20 -17.89 -13.65
C LYS A 98 -3.06 -18.31 -14.82
N ALA A 99 -4.20 -17.63 -14.99
CA ALA A 99 -5.04 -17.78 -16.17
C ALA A 99 -4.25 -17.41 -17.44
N ALA A 100 -4.45 -18.16 -18.50
CA ALA A 100 -3.92 -17.86 -19.81
C ALA A 100 -4.62 -16.64 -20.41
N GLY A 101 -3.98 -15.99 -21.37
CA GLY A 101 -4.57 -14.97 -22.23
C GLY A 101 -5.44 -15.55 -23.35
N PRO A 102 -5.78 -14.74 -24.38
CA PRO A 102 -6.50 -15.20 -25.55
C PRO A 102 -5.77 -16.27 -26.38
N ASP A 103 -4.45 -16.29 -26.28
CA ASP A 103 -3.53 -17.28 -26.90
C ASP A 103 -3.57 -18.66 -26.25
N GLU A 104 -4.31 -18.82 -25.16
CA GLU A 104 -4.48 -20.05 -24.38
C GLU A 104 -3.16 -20.67 -23.88
N ILE A 105 -2.03 -19.95 -23.95
CA ILE A 105 -0.74 -20.43 -23.49
C ILE A 105 -0.66 -20.32 -21.96
N HIS A 106 -0.69 -21.50 -21.31
CA HIS A 106 -0.64 -21.57 -19.83
C HIS A 106 0.76 -21.34 -19.27
N GLY A 107 0.83 -20.68 -18.12
CA GLY A 107 2.08 -20.43 -17.42
C GLY A 107 2.87 -21.69 -17.06
N ARG A 108 2.21 -22.85 -16.94
CA ARG A 108 2.85 -24.16 -16.73
C ARG A 108 3.71 -24.57 -17.94
N ILE A 109 3.23 -24.35 -19.16
CA ILE A 109 4.00 -24.60 -20.39
C ILE A 109 5.22 -23.70 -20.42
N LEU A 110 5.04 -22.38 -20.25
CA LEU A 110 6.13 -21.41 -20.26
C LEU A 110 7.22 -21.72 -19.23
N LYS A 111 6.82 -22.13 -18.02
CA LYS A 111 7.76 -22.48 -16.95
C LYS A 111 8.51 -23.77 -17.25
N ASN A 112 7.84 -24.82 -17.69
CA ASN A 112 8.46 -26.14 -17.92
C ASN A 112 9.34 -26.13 -19.18
N CYS A 113 8.93 -25.40 -20.23
CA CYS A 113 9.69 -25.28 -21.47
C CYS A 113 10.63 -24.07 -21.50
N ALA A 114 10.96 -23.49 -20.32
CA ALA A 114 11.73 -22.25 -20.22
C ALA A 114 13.09 -22.29 -20.92
N VAL A 115 13.74 -23.45 -21.01
CA VAL A 115 15.03 -23.62 -21.69
C VAL A 115 14.87 -23.53 -23.19
N SER A 116 13.90 -24.28 -23.76
CA SER A 116 13.67 -24.34 -25.21
C SER A 116 13.04 -23.05 -25.76
N LEU A 117 12.18 -22.39 -24.97
CA LEU A 117 11.49 -21.16 -25.39
C LEU A 117 12.35 -19.89 -25.26
N ALA A 118 13.39 -19.90 -24.46
CA ALA A 118 14.14 -18.69 -24.15
C ALA A 118 14.81 -18.05 -25.39
N TYR A 119 15.45 -18.84 -26.24
CA TYR A 119 16.13 -18.35 -27.44
C TYR A 119 15.14 -17.88 -28.52
N PRO A 120 14.13 -18.67 -28.95
CA PRO A 120 13.13 -18.20 -29.90
C PRO A 120 12.43 -16.91 -29.45
N LEU A 121 12.05 -16.81 -28.16
CA LEU A 121 11.44 -15.61 -27.64
C LEU A 121 12.40 -14.41 -27.61
N SER A 122 13.70 -14.63 -27.42
CA SER A 122 14.68 -13.53 -27.48
C SER A 122 14.76 -12.93 -28.90
N VAL A 123 14.70 -13.77 -29.91
CA VAL A 123 14.66 -13.33 -31.33
C VAL A 123 13.36 -12.57 -31.60
N ILE A 124 12.21 -13.14 -31.25
CA ILE A 124 10.89 -12.51 -31.47
C ILE A 124 10.79 -11.16 -30.74
N PHE A 125 11.20 -11.07 -29.47
CA PHE A 125 11.16 -9.80 -28.72
C PHE A 125 12.05 -8.74 -29.32
N ARG A 126 13.27 -9.10 -29.71
CA ARG A 126 14.19 -8.16 -30.39
C ARG A 126 13.62 -7.68 -31.72
N THR A 127 13.13 -8.60 -32.57
CA THR A 127 12.53 -8.24 -33.86
C THR A 127 11.30 -7.35 -33.68
N SER A 128 10.41 -7.71 -32.75
CA SER A 128 9.21 -6.93 -32.42
C SER A 128 9.57 -5.52 -31.89
N TYR A 129 10.57 -5.42 -31.04
CA TYR A 129 11.03 -4.13 -30.51
C TYR A 129 11.63 -3.26 -31.62
N ASN A 130 12.61 -3.78 -32.38
CA ASN A 130 13.32 -3.02 -33.43
C ASN A 130 12.39 -2.58 -34.56
N SER A 131 11.41 -3.43 -34.94
CA SER A 131 10.40 -3.04 -35.94
C SER A 131 9.34 -2.08 -35.36
N GLY A 132 9.21 -2.01 -34.04
CA GLY A 132 8.12 -1.32 -33.35
C GLY A 132 6.77 -2.01 -33.54
N MET A 133 6.74 -3.27 -33.99
CA MET A 133 5.50 -4.00 -34.29
C MET A 133 5.26 -5.13 -33.27
N ILE A 134 4.15 -5.07 -32.58
CA ILE A 134 3.71 -6.10 -31.64
C ILE A 134 2.76 -7.06 -32.37
N PRO A 135 2.95 -8.40 -32.22
CA PRO A 135 2.04 -9.39 -32.79
C PRO A 135 0.56 -9.12 -32.42
N LYS A 136 -0.34 -9.24 -33.38
CA LYS A 136 -1.76 -8.91 -33.19
C LYS A 136 -2.39 -9.70 -32.03
N ASP A 137 -2.07 -10.98 -31.86
CA ASP A 137 -2.59 -11.83 -30.78
C ASP A 137 -2.21 -11.33 -29.38
N TRP A 138 -1.08 -10.57 -29.26
CA TRP A 138 -0.67 -10.02 -27.97
C TRP A 138 -1.36 -8.70 -27.62
N LYS A 139 -2.09 -8.12 -28.56
CA LYS A 139 -2.90 -6.91 -28.36
C LYS A 139 -4.33 -7.21 -27.92
N ILE A 140 -4.77 -8.46 -28.02
CA ILE A 140 -6.11 -8.89 -27.63
C ILE A 140 -6.11 -9.22 -26.12
N ALA A 141 -7.21 -8.90 -25.44
CA ALA A 141 -7.41 -9.24 -24.04
C ALA A 141 -8.76 -9.90 -23.77
N ASN A 142 -8.77 -10.99 -23.02
CA ASN A 142 -9.99 -11.51 -22.41
C ASN A 142 -10.26 -10.74 -21.12
N VAL A 143 -11.36 -10.00 -21.05
CA VAL A 143 -11.73 -9.20 -19.87
C VAL A 143 -12.67 -9.99 -18.98
N VAL A 144 -12.34 -10.10 -17.70
CA VAL A 144 -13.18 -10.76 -16.69
C VAL A 144 -13.75 -9.70 -15.75
N PRO A 145 -15.09 -9.58 -15.63
CA PRO A 145 -15.71 -8.65 -14.70
C PRO A 145 -15.51 -9.12 -13.25
N VAL A 146 -14.93 -8.26 -12.40
CA VAL A 146 -14.69 -8.52 -10.97
C VAL A 146 -15.48 -7.53 -10.13
N HIS A 147 -16.43 -8.03 -9.32
CA HIS A 147 -17.26 -7.20 -8.44
C HIS A 147 -16.41 -6.42 -7.42
N LYS A 148 -16.62 -5.12 -7.33
CA LYS A 148 -15.92 -4.19 -6.42
C LYS A 148 -16.69 -3.98 -5.11
N LYS A 149 -17.90 -3.44 -5.21
CA LYS A 149 -18.81 -3.11 -4.09
C LYS A 149 -20.22 -2.83 -4.63
N GLY A 150 -21.19 -2.73 -3.74
CA GLY A 150 -22.58 -2.44 -4.13
C GLY A 150 -23.34 -3.67 -4.62
N SER A 151 -24.45 -3.45 -5.33
CA SER A 151 -25.26 -4.54 -5.88
C SER A 151 -24.47 -5.33 -6.94
N LYS A 152 -24.50 -6.65 -6.84
CA LYS A 152 -23.91 -7.54 -7.86
C LYS A 152 -24.70 -7.57 -9.16
N MET A 153 -25.93 -7.11 -9.16
CA MET A 153 -26.75 -7.06 -10.37
C MET A 153 -26.31 -5.92 -11.31
N SER A 154 -25.85 -4.77 -10.79
CA SER A 154 -25.42 -3.63 -11.60
C SER A 154 -24.01 -3.87 -12.16
N VAL A 155 -23.85 -3.83 -13.50
CA VAL A 155 -22.54 -3.95 -14.18
C VAL A 155 -21.59 -2.80 -13.80
N GLU A 156 -22.09 -1.65 -13.37
CA GLU A 156 -21.33 -0.48 -12.95
C GLU A 156 -20.43 -0.76 -11.72
N ASN A 157 -20.82 -1.77 -10.93
CA ASN A 157 -20.11 -2.18 -9.72
C ASN A 157 -18.96 -3.18 -9.98
N TYR A 158 -18.60 -3.39 -11.26
CA TYR A 158 -17.53 -4.31 -11.66
C TYR A 158 -16.33 -3.56 -12.24
N ARG A 159 -15.15 -4.18 -12.06
CA ARG A 159 -13.89 -3.75 -12.68
C ARG A 159 -13.54 -4.68 -13.84
N PRO A 160 -13.06 -4.17 -14.98
CA PRO A 160 -12.54 -4.98 -16.08
C PRO A 160 -11.13 -5.47 -15.75
N ILE A 161 -10.93 -6.75 -15.51
CA ILE A 161 -9.60 -7.32 -15.34
C ILE A 161 -9.18 -7.99 -16.66
N SER A 162 -8.16 -7.45 -17.29
CA SER A 162 -7.64 -7.91 -18.58
C SER A 162 -6.70 -9.10 -18.41
N LEU A 163 -7.07 -10.23 -18.99
CA LEU A 163 -6.21 -11.40 -19.14
C LEU A 163 -5.50 -11.30 -20.50
N THR A 164 -4.31 -10.74 -20.50
CA THR A 164 -3.43 -10.62 -21.66
C THR A 164 -2.48 -11.81 -21.77
N SER A 165 -1.88 -12.04 -22.94
CA SER A 165 -0.86 -13.07 -23.16
C SER A 165 0.22 -13.07 -22.08
N LEU A 166 0.55 -14.27 -21.56
CA LEU A 166 1.62 -14.42 -20.57
C LEU A 166 3.00 -14.20 -21.20
N ILE A 167 3.15 -14.47 -22.50
CA ILE A 167 4.37 -14.19 -23.27
C ILE A 167 4.57 -12.66 -23.34
N MET A 168 3.48 -11.94 -23.70
CA MET A 168 3.53 -10.46 -23.74
C MET A 168 3.89 -9.87 -22.37
N LYS A 169 3.42 -10.45 -21.26
CA LYS A 169 3.82 -9.98 -19.92
C LYS A 169 5.30 -10.13 -19.63
N ILE A 170 5.97 -11.14 -20.18
CA ILE A 170 7.44 -11.27 -20.06
C ILE A 170 8.12 -10.16 -20.85
N PHE A 171 7.64 -9.87 -22.05
CA PHE A 171 8.12 -8.78 -22.88
C PHE A 171 7.89 -7.42 -22.19
N GLU A 172 6.66 -7.16 -21.75
CA GLU A 172 6.31 -5.97 -20.96
C GLU A 172 7.23 -5.76 -19.76
N LYS A 173 7.64 -6.84 -19.09
CA LYS A 173 8.53 -6.73 -17.93
C LYS A 173 9.92 -6.21 -18.30
N ILE A 174 10.46 -6.64 -19.42
CA ILE A 174 11.76 -6.18 -19.90
C ILE A 174 11.69 -4.70 -20.27
N ILE A 175 10.65 -4.32 -21.02
CA ILE A 175 10.40 -2.93 -21.42
C ILE A 175 10.11 -2.04 -20.21
N ARG A 176 9.33 -2.52 -19.24
CA ARG A 176 9.04 -1.78 -18.00
C ARG A 176 10.31 -1.48 -17.20
N ASP A 177 11.19 -2.46 -17.07
CA ASP A 177 12.41 -2.30 -16.28
C ASP A 177 13.32 -1.26 -16.93
N GLU A 178 13.39 -1.20 -18.27
CA GLU A 178 14.09 -0.16 -19.04
C GLU A 178 13.43 1.21 -18.90
N LEU A 179 12.12 1.29 -19.13
CA LEU A 179 11.37 2.55 -19.01
C LEU A 179 11.46 3.12 -17.59
N MET A 180 11.41 2.26 -16.56
CA MET A 180 11.57 2.69 -15.17
C MET A 180 12.96 3.28 -14.94
N TRP A 181 14.01 2.62 -15.40
CA TRP A 181 15.39 3.09 -15.25
C TRP A 181 15.60 4.48 -15.87
N ARG A 182 15.02 4.72 -17.05
CA ARG A 182 15.11 6.03 -17.72
C ARG A 182 14.34 7.15 -16.99
N CYS A 183 13.20 6.80 -16.39
CA CYS A 183 12.28 7.78 -15.80
C CYS A 183 12.46 7.99 -14.30
N GLU A 184 13.11 7.06 -13.56
CA GLU A 184 13.09 7.05 -12.08
C GLU A 184 13.58 8.34 -11.42
N ASN A 185 14.61 8.99 -12.00
CA ASN A 185 15.17 10.23 -11.48
C ASN A 185 14.30 11.47 -11.75
N GLN A 186 13.31 11.36 -12.65
CA GLN A 186 12.40 12.44 -13.02
C GLN A 186 11.04 12.31 -12.30
N LEU A 187 10.78 11.14 -11.70
CA LEU A 187 9.50 10.88 -11.05
C LEU A 187 9.34 11.67 -9.76
N PHE A 188 8.13 12.14 -9.55
CA PHE A 188 7.75 12.83 -8.33
C PHE A 188 7.99 11.98 -7.07
N ASN A 189 8.72 12.54 -6.11
CA ASN A 189 9.17 11.80 -4.94
C ASN A 189 8.02 11.27 -4.07
N ASN A 190 6.91 12.02 -3.97
CA ASN A 190 5.75 11.61 -3.16
C ASN A 190 4.73 10.76 -3.93
N GLN A 191 5.07 10.24 -5.11
CA GLN A 191 4.35 9.14 -5.72
C GLN A 191 4.85 7.82 -5.13
N HIS A 192 3.94 7.04 -4.52
CA HIS A 192 4.29 5.77 -3.87
C HIS A 192 3.62 4.54 -4.51
N GLY A 193 2.68 4.73 -5.42
CA GLY A 193 2.00 3.64 -6.12
C GLY A 193 2.87 3.02 -7.20
N PHE A 194 2.91 1.68 -7.25
CA PHE A 194 3.57 0.86 -8.28
C PHE A 194 5.06 1.08 -8.48
N LEU A 195 5.73 1.82 -7.61
CA LEU A 195 7.16 2.09 -7.66
C LEU A 195 7.94 1.16 -6.71
N PRO A 196 9.18 0.77 -7.09
CA PRO A 196 10.03 -0.05 -6.22
C PRO A 196 10.37 0.69 -4.92
N ASN A 197 10.54 -0.08 -3.83
CA ASN A 197 10.89 0.43 -2.50
C ASN A 197 9.92 1.44 -1.88
N LYS A 198 8.74 1.66 -2.49
CA LYS A 198 7.66 2.51 -1.99
C LYS A 198 6.44 1.66 -1.62
N SER A 199 5.66 2.11 -0.64
CA SER A 199 4.51 1.37 -0.09
C SER A 199 3.48 2.30 0.53
N CYS A 200 2.30 1.75 0.88
CA CYS A 200 1.30 2.48 1.68
C CYS A 200 1.92 3.01 2.99
N THR A 201 2.73 2.19 3.67
CA THR A 201 3.40 2.58 4.92
C THR A 201 4.32 3.79 4.71
N THR A 202 5.17 3.77 3.69
CA THR A 202 6.12 4.86 3.43
C THR A 202 5.43 6.17 3.09
N GLN A 203 4.34 6.14 2.32
CA GLN A 203 3.55 7.34 2.04
C GLN A 203 2.87 7.88 3.30
N LEU A 204 2.17 6.99 4.03
CA LEU A 204 1.42 7.38 5.22
C LEU A 204 2.34 7.91 6.33
N LEU A 205 3.57 7.39 6.48
CA LEU A 205 4.54 7.91 7.46
C LEU A 205 4.90 9.36 7.18
N SER A 206 5.29 9.68 5.95
CA SER A 206 5.65 11.07 5.57
C SER A 206 4.47 12.02 5.73
N PHE A 207 3.27 11.56 5.36
CA PHE A 207 2.03 12.30 5.49
C PHE A 207 1.67 12.55 6.97
N THR A 208 1.60 11.51 7.79
CA THR A 208 1.19 11.62 9.20
C THR A 208 2.22 12.37 10.04
N ASP A 209 3.50 12.27 9.72
CA ASP A 209 4.55 13.07 10.34
C ASP A 209 4.33 14.57 10.11
N SER A 210 4.01 14.94 8.87
CA SER A 210 3.70 16.34 8.53
C SER A 210 2.51 16.88 9.32
N ILE A 211 1.44 16.09 9.46
CA ILE A 211 0.23 16.47 10.21
C ILE A 211 0.51 16.53 11.71
N ALA A 212 1.21 15.51 12.26
CA ALA A 212 1.55 15.48 13.68
C ALA A 212 2.46 16.64 14.09
N THR A 213 3.40 17.05 13.22
CA THR A 213 4.25 18.22 13.42
C THR A 213 3.43 19.52 13.43
N ALA A 214 2.45 19.65 12.54
CA ALA A 214 1.55 20.80 12.53
C ALA A 214 0.69 20.86 13.81
N LEU A 215 0.11 19.74 14.23
CA LEU A 215 -0.63 19.66 15.50
C LEU A 215 0.24 19.97 16.72
N ASN A 216 1.50 19.59 16.70
CA ASN A 216 2.45 19.92 17.77
C ASN A 216 2.77 21.42 17.85
N ALA A 217 2.71 22.10 16.71
CA ALA A 217 2.79 23.57 16.62
C ALA A 217 1.43 24.26 16.81
N SER A 218 0.41 23.54 17.26
CA SER A 218 -0.96 24.04 17.46
C SER A 218 -1.61 24.62 16.20
N THR A 219 -1.21 24.11 15.03
CA THR A 219 -1.71 24.57 13.73
C THR A 219 -2.74 23.58 13.18
N ARG A 220 -3.86 24.12 12.66
CA ARG A 220 -4.84 23.35 11.87
C ARG A 220 -4.24 22.98 10.51
N THR A 221 -4.62 21.82 10.00
CA THR A 221 -4.29 21.39 8.63
C THR A 221 -5.56 20.86 7.95
N ASP A 222 -5.88 21.39 6.78
CA ASP A 222 -6.98 20.88 5.97
C ASP A 222 -6.42 19.89 4.93
N ILE A 223 -7.00 18.71 4.89
CA ILE A 223 -6.61 17.61 3.99
C ILE A 223 -7.75 17.41 2.99
N VAL A 224 -7.43 17.41 1.71
CA VAL A 224 -8.40 17.13 0.63
C VAL A 224 -8.02 15.82 -0.04
N TYR A 225 -8.93 14.86 -0.02
CA TYR A 225 -8.82 13.58 -0.71
C TYR A 225 -9.58 13.63 -2.03
N PHE A 226 -8.93 13.17 -3.10
CA PHE A 226 -9.50 13.11 -4.44
C PHE A 226 -9.73 11.67 -4.87
N ASP A 227 -10.86 11.41 -5.55
CA ASP A 227 -11.19 10.12 -6.17
C ASP A 227 -11.44 10.35 -7.67
N PHE A 228 -10.72 9.61 -8.51
CA PHE A 228 -10.93 9.65 -9.95
C PHE A 228 -12.07 8.73 -10.38
N ALA A 229 -12.79 9.15 -11.40
CA ALA A 229 -13.76 8.30 -12.09
C ALA A 229 -13.02 7.40 -13.08
N LYS A 230 -12.91 6.08 -12.78
CA LYS A 230 -12.34 5.09 -13.71
C LYS A 230 -10.91 5.44 -14.19
N ALA A 231 -10.01 5.77 -13.28
CA ALA A 231 -8.67 6.30 -13.56
C ALA A 231 -7.90 5.52 -14.64
N PHE A 232 -7.76 4.20 -14.49
CA PHE A 232 -7.00 3.36 -15.44
C PHE A 232 -7.64 3.27 -16.83
N ASP A 233 -8.97 3.34 -16.92
CA ASP A 233 -9.70 3.18 -18.17
C ASP A 233 -9.75 4.51 -18.97
N SER A 234 -9.51 5.66 -18.30
CA SER A 234 -9.60 6.99 -18.89
C SER A 234 -8.28 7.58 -19.39
N VAL A 235 -7.13 6.90 -19.20
CA VAL A 235 -5.82 7.39 -19.66
C VAL A 235 -5.87 7.62 -21.17
N ASN A 236 -5.72 8.87 -21.60
CA ASN A 236 -5.72 9.21 -23.03
C ASN A 236 -4.35 8.85 -23.64
N HIS A 237 -4.37 8.10 -24.76
CA HIS A 237 -3.18 7.57 -25.40
C HIS A 237 -2.28 8.67 -25.97
N ASP A 238 -2.85 9.73 -26.57
CA ASP A 238 -2.05 10.85 -27.13
C ASP A 238 -1.34 11.61 -26.04
N ILE A 239 -2.04 11.86 -24.92
CA ILE A 239 -1.48 12.60 -23.81
C ILE A 239 -0.33 11.84 -23.16
N ILE A 240 -0.47 10.53 -22.93
CA ILE A 240 0.63 9.74 -22.33
C ILE A 240 1.82 9.65 -23.27
N LEU A 241 1.61 9.46 -24.57
CA LEU A 241 2.70 9.39 -25.55
C LEU A 241 3.42 10.74 -25.66
N ARG A 242 2.68 11.87 -25.66
CA ARG A 242 3.27 13.20 -25.61
C ARG A 242 4.09 13.41 -24.33
N LYS A 243 3.57 13.02 -23.16
CA LYS A 243 4.32 13.11 -21.88
C LYS A 243 5.57 12.24 -21.90
N LEU A 244 5.52 11.04 -22.47
CA LEU A 244 6.71 10.20 -22.64
C LEU A 244 7.77 10.91 -23.45
N LYS A 245 7.40 11.53 -24.59
CA LYS A 245 8.33 12.27 -25.47
C LYS A 245 8.83 13.55 -24.81
N GLU A 246 7.93 14.44 -24.41
CA GLU A 246 8.29 15.81 -24.02
C GLU A 246 8.88 15.88 -22.61
N ARG A 247 8.26 15.18 -21.64
CA ARG A 247 8.66 15.20 -20.23
C ARG A 247 9.77 14.21 -19.93
N PHE A 248 9.58 12.95 -20.30
CA PHE A 248 10.53 11.88 -19.96
C PHE A 248 11.60 11.65 -21.02
N LYS A 249 11.58 12.43 -22.11
CA LYS A 249 12.59 12.36 -23.19
C LYS A 249 12.72 10.96 -23.81
N ILE A 250 11.61 10.24 -23.88
CA ILE A 250 11.52 8.94 -24.54
C ILE A 250 11.19 9.18 -26.00
N ASP A 251 12.07 8.77 -26.89
CA ASP A 251 11.89 8.89 -28.36
C ASP A 251 12.38 7.62 -29.08
N GLY A 252 12.47 7.65 -30.40
CA GLY A 252 13.00 6.59 -31.24
C GLY A 252 12.24 5.26 -31.14
N THR A 253 12.98 4.17 -31.14
CA THR A 253 12.42 2.80 -31.13
C THR A 253 11.54 2.52 -29.92
N LEU A 254 11.90 3.04 -28.75
CA LEU A 254 11.10 2.82 -27.53
C LEU A 254 9.76 3.56 -27.62
N LEU A 255 9.73 4.79 -28.09
CA LEU A 255 8.47 5.53 -28.29
C LEU A 255 7.61 4.86 -29.35
N LYS A 256 8.20 4.44 -30.47
CA LYS A 256 7.51 3.67 -31.53
C LYS A 256 6.86 2.39 -30.97
N PHE A 257 7.59 1.67 -30.12
CA PHE A 257 7.03 0.51 -29.43
C PHE A 257 5.83 0.89 -28.53
N MET A 258 5.91 2.00 -27.78
CA MET A 258 4.82 2.46 -26.92
C MET A 258 3.59 2.87 -27.72
N VAL A 259 3.76 3.55 -28.85
CA VAL A 259 2.66 3.87 -29.77
C VAL A 259 1.96 2.58 -30.20
N ASN A 260 2.71 1.61 -30.71
CA ASN A 260 2.15 0.35 -31.16
C ASN A 260 1.53 -0.48 -30.02
N TYR A 261 2.10 -0.39 -28.79
CA TYR A 261 1.58 -1.06 -27.60
C TYR A 261 0.20 -0.56 -27.19
N LEU A 262 -0.06 0.73 -27.30
CA LEU A 262 -1.33 1.35 -26.89
C LEU A 262 -2.40 1.28 -27.99
N GLN A 263 -2.00 1.36 -29.25
CA GLN A 263 -2.91 1.42 -30.40
C GLN A 263 -3.38 0.03 -30.87
N HIS A 264 -4.54 0.01 -31.54
CA HIS A 264 -5.13 -1.18 -32.16
C HIS A 264 -5.28 -2.38 -31.21
N ARG A 265 -5.62 -2.10 -29.96
CA ARG A 265 -5.92 -3.12 -28.97
C ARG A 265 -7.40 -3.50 -29.07
N GLU A 266 -7.66 -4.77 -28.79
CA GLU A 266 -9.03 -5.32 -28.78
C GLU A 266 -9.31 -6.03 -27.45
N GLN A 267 -10.57 -6.06 -27.07
CA GLN A 267 -11.03 -6.79 -25.91
C GLN A 267 -12.29 -7.59 -26.19
N CYS A 268 -12.43 -8.74 -25.54
CA CYS A 268 -13.66 -9.50 -25.43
C CYS A 268 -13.96 -9.75 -23.96
N VAL A 269 -15.19 -9.53 -23.50
CA VAL A 269 -15.56 -9.86 -22.12
C VAL A 269 -15.96 -11.32 -22.02
N VAL A 270 -15.53 -12.00 -20.94
CA VAL A 270 -15.81 -13.43 -20.73
C VAL A 270 -16.62 -13.60 -19.44
N VAL A 271 -17.81 -14.17 -19.57
CA VAL A 271 -18.69 -14.52 -18.44
C VAL A 271 -19.07 -16.00 -18.56
N ALA A 272 -18.79 -16.77 -17.53
CA ALA A 272 -19.09 -18.21 -17.49
C ALA A 272 -18.62 -18.99 -18.75
N GLY A 273 -17.48 -18.60 -19.34
CA GLY A 273 -16.90 -19.23 -20.52
C GLY A 273 -17.43 -18.70 -21.87
N GLN A 274 -18.47 -17.89 -21.89
CA GLN A 274 -18.99 -17.23 -23.10
C GLN A 274 -18.27 -15.91 -23.34
N LYS A 275 -17.82 -15.70 -24.60
CA LYS A 275 -17.14 -14.47 -25.03
C LYS A 275 -18.12 -13.51 -25.71
N SER A 276 -18.00 -12.23 -25.43
CA SER A 276 -18.67 -11.17 -26.19
C SER A 276 -18.06 -11.01 -27.59
N SER A 277 -18.68 -10.20 -28.41
CA SER A 277 -18.07 -9.61 -29.60
C SER A 277 -16.77 -8.86 -29.23
N SER A 278 -15.83 -8.78 -30.20
CA SER A 278 -14.59 -8.00 -30.04
C SER A 278 -14.90 -6.50 -30.13
N ALA A 279 -14.30 -5.74 -29.22
CA ALA A 279 -14.41 -4.28 -29.21
C ALA A 279 -13.03 -3.64 -29.16
N SER A 280 -12.87 -2.52 -29.87
CA SER A 280 -11.63 -1.73 -29.85
C SER A 280 -11.45 -0.96 -28.54
N VAL A 281 -10.25 -1.04 -27.98
CA VAL A 281 -9.85 -0.27 -26.79
C VAL A 281 -9.31 1.09 -27.26
N ARG A 282 -10.04 2.17 -26.92
CA ARG A 282 -9.75 3.53 -27.42
C ARG A 282 -8.95 4.39 -26.43
N SER A 283 -8.98 4.03 -25.16
CA SER A 283 -8.25 4.71 -24.08
C SER A 283 -7.94 3.73 -22.96
N GLY A 284 -7.20 4.21 -21.98
CA GLY A 284 -6.85 3.44 -20.79
C GLY A 284 -5.62 2.58 -20.96
N VAL A 285 -5.16 2.07 -19.82
CA VAL A 285 -4.08 1.08 -19.74
C VAL A 285 -4.66 -0.23 -19.21
N PRO A 286 -4.28 -1.40 -19.79
CA PRO A 286 -4.93 -2.66 -19.44
C PRO A 286 -4.76 -3.02 -17.97
N GLN A 287 -5.87 -3.13 -17.21
CA GLN A 287 -5.86 -3.55 -15.82
C GLN A 287 -5.48 -5.03 -15.70
N GLY A 288 -4.19 -5.31 -15.62
CA GLY A 288 -3.64 -6.68 -15.58
C GLY A 288 -2.39 -6.86 -16.43
N SER A 289 -1.96 -5.83 -17.17
CA SER A 289 -0.65 -5.74 -17.81
C SER A 289 0.45 -5.42 -16.79
N ILE A 290 1.70 -5.51 -17.20
CA ILE A 290 2.87 -5.13 -16.39
C ILE A 290 3.27 -3.67 -16.65
N LEU A 291 3.12 -3.19 -17.89
CA LEU A 291 3.40 -1.80 -18.27
C LEU A 291 2.31 -0.83 -17.80
N GLY A 292 1.04 -1.24 -17.78
CA GLY A 292 -0.08 -0.35 -17.47
C GLY A 292 0.08 0.46 -16.19
N PRO A 293 0.42 -0.16 -15.05
CA PRO A 293 0.65 0.58 -13.81
C PRO A 293 1.75 1.64 -13.89
N LEU A 294 2.87 1.36 -14.58
CA LEU A 294 3.93 2.33 -14.77
C LEU A 294 3.49 3.48 -15.69
N LEU A 295 2.84 3.16 -16.81
CA LEU A 295 2.30 4.19 -17.73
C LEU A 295 1.30 5.11 -17.00
N PHE A 296 0.48 4.55 -16.11
CA PHE A 296 -0.42 5.36 -15.28
C PHE A 296 0.35 6.31 -14.36
N VAL A 297 1.40 5.83 -13.68
CA VAL A 297 2.26 6.66 -12.82
C VAL A 297 2.92 7.79 -13.62
N LEU A 298 3.48 7.48 -14.80
CA LEU A 298 4.08 8.47 -15.68
C LEU A 298 3.05 9.49 -16.20
N PHE A 299 1.80 9.05 -16.42
CA PHE A 299 0.72 9.91 -16.87
C PHE A 299 0.35 11.00 -15.87
N ILE A 300 0.29 10.64 -14.57
CA ILE A 300 -0.16 11.56 -13.51
C ILE A 300 0.99 12.31 -12.82
N ASP A 301 2.22 12.08 -13.21
CA ASP A 301 3.42 12.58 -12.51
C ASP A 301 3.46 14.11 -12.40
N ASP A 302 3.08 14.81 -13.46
CA ASP A 302 3.05 16.28 -13.55
C ASP A 302 1.92 16.93 -12.72
N MET A 303 1.00 16.15 -12.16
CA MET A 303 -0.04 16.65 -11.26
C MET A 303 0.54 17.35 -10.03
N SER A 304 1.73 16.96 -9.62
CA SER A 304 2.41 17.55 -8.46
C SER A 304 2.90 18.98 -8.71
N GLU A 305 3.00 19.41 -9.97
CA GLU A 305 3.57 20.72 -10.35
C GLU A 305 2.53 21.84 -10.33
N VAL A 306 1.23 21.48 -10.27
CA VAL A 306 0.15 22.47 -10.31
C VAL A 306 -0.27 22.98 -8.92
N VAL A 307 0.29 22.43 -7.84
CA VAL A 307 -0.01 22.90 -6.49
C VAL A 307 1.01 23.95 -6.02
N SER A 308 0.52 24.93 -5.27
CA SER A 308 1.30 26.05 -4.77
C SER A 308 2.32 25.66 -3.72
N GLU A 309 3.36 26.45 -3.55
CA GLU A 309 4.31 26.30 -2.47
C GLU A 309 3.60 26.36 -1.10
N GLY A 310 4.00 25.46 -0.18
CA GLY A 310 3.36 25.31 1.13
C GLY A 310 2.19 24.34 1.15
N THR A 311 1.54 24.06 0.02
CA THR A 311 0.61 22.93 -0.13
C THR A 311 1.40 21.67 -0.47
N LYS A 312 1.16 20.61 0.28
CA LYS A 312 1.78 19.32 0.02
C LYS A 312 0.83 18.41 -0.74
N ILE A 313 1.38 17.59 -1.63
CA ILE A 313 0.65 16.57 -2.38
C ILE A 313 1.30 15.21 -2.19
N ALA A 314 0.50 14.15 -2.13
CA ALA A 314 0.96 12.77 -2.17
C ALA A 314 0.05 11.93 -3.05
N LEU A 315 0.68 11.04 -3.83
CA LEU A 315 0.04 10.19 -4.81
C LEU A 315 0.31 8.71 -4.48
N TYR A 316 -0.73 7.88 -4.59
CA TYR A 316 -0.60 6.44 -4.59
C TYR A 316 -1.41 5.87 -5.74
N ALA A 317 -0.84 5.88 -6.94
CA ALA A 317 -1.56 5.70 -8.18
C ALA A 317 -2.72 6.72 -8.28
N ASP A 318 -3.96 6.25 -8.40
CA ASP A 318 -5.17 7.08 -8.48
C ASP A 318 -5.57 7.73 -7.14
N ASP A 319 -5.13 7.20 -6.00
CA ASP A 319 -5.40 7.80 -4.69
C ASP A 319 -4.53 9.07 -4.53
N THR A 320 -5.16 10.23 -4.59
CA THR A 320 -4.52 11.55 -4.50
C THR A 320 -5.00 12.31 -3.29
N LYS A 321 -4.09 12.97 -2.58
CA LYS A 321 -4.41 13.88 -1.48
C LYS A 321 -3.49 15.08 -1.47
N ILE A 322 -4.05 16.25 -1.11
CA ILE A 322 -3.30 17.46 -0.82
C ILE A 322 -3.60 17.93 0.59
N TRP A 323 -2.67 18.64 1.21
CA TRP A 323 -2.90 19.25 2.52
C TRP A 323 -2.09 20.53 2.70
N ARG A 324 -2.69 21.48 3.41
CA ARG A 324 -2.10 22.77 3.72
C ARG A 324 -2.33 23.11 5.19
N LYS A 325 -1.31 23.69 5.84
CA LYS A 325 -1.46 24.30 7.15
C LYS A 325 -2.28 25.56 7.02
N ILE A 326 -3.26 25.74 7.91
CA ILE A 326 -4.16 26.87 7.91
C ILE A 326 -3.83 27.73 9.11
N ASN A 327 -3.07 28.78 8.88
CA ASN A 327 -2.68 29.78 9.91
C ASN A 327 -3.49 31.06 9.78
N VAL A 328 -3.81 31.45 8.55
CA VAL A 328 -4.55 32.66 8.19
C VAL A 328 -5.63 32.35 7.17
N TRP A 329 -6.55 33.30 6.92
CA TRP A 329 -7.68 33.07 5.99
C TRP A 329 -7.22 32.82 4.56
N GLU A 330 -6.17 33.48 4.15
CA GLU A 330 -5.57 33.36 2.82
C GLU A 330 -5.08 31.95 2.52
N ASP A 331 -4.72 31.16 3.56
CA ASP A 331 -4.35 29.76 3.37
C ASP A 331 -5.51 28.90 2.83
N HIS A 332 -6.75 29.24 3.20
CA HIS A 332 -7.93 28.59 2.61
C HIS A 332 -8.09 28.93 1.12
N GLU A 333 -7.87 30.20 0.77
CA GLU A 333 -7.97 30.66 -0.63
C GLU A 333 -6.90 30.02 -1.49
N ILE A 334 -5.67 29.90 -0.99
CA ILE A 334 -4.57 29.20 -1.69
C ILE A 334 -4.93 27.72 -1.87
N LEU A 335 -5.43 27.05 -0.84
CA LEU A 335 -5.85 25.66 -0.96
C LEU A 335 -7.00 25.49 -1.97
N GLN A 336 -7.95 26.45 -2.02
CA GLN A 336 -9.00 26.45 -3.04
C GLN A 336 -8.42 26.66 -4.45
N GLN A 337 -7.44 27.55 -4.60
CA GLN A 337 -6.75 27.73 -5.89
C GLN A 337 -6.05 26.44 -6.33
N ASP A 338 -5.39 25.72 -5.42
CA ASP A 338 -4.78 24.43 -5.69
C ASP A 338 -5.82 23.37 -6.11
N ILE A 339 -6.99 23.34 -5.47
CA ILE A 339 -8.10 22.47 -5.88
C ILE A 339 -8.57 22.81 -7.29
N ASN A 340 -8.68 24.09 -7.63
CA ASN A 340 -9.05 24.54 -8.96
C ASN A 340 -7.97 24.19 -10.00
N ALA A 341 -6.70 24.33 -9.66
CA ALA A 341 -5.57 23.96 -10.52
C ALA A 341 -5.57 22.45 -10.81
N LEU A 342 -5.79 21.61 -9.81
CA LEU A 342 -5.95 20.16 -9.99
C LEU A 342 -7.19 19.81 -10.82
N HIS A 343 -8.29 20.51 -10.63
CA HIS A 343 -9.48 20.33 -11.48
C HIS A 343 -9.20 20.68 -12.93
N LYS A 344 -8.53 21.81 -13.20
CA LYS A 344 -8.09 22.20 -14.54
C LYS A 344 -7.16 21.14 -15.13
N TRP A 345 -6.13 20.70 -14.37
CA TRP A 345 -5.25 19.62 -14.78
C TRP A 345 -6.03 18.37 -15.20
N SER A 346 -7.07 18.01 -14.45
CA SER A 346 -7.89 16.84 -14.76
C SER A 346 -8.67 16.99 -16.07
N ILE A 347 -9.14 18.18 -16.39
CA ILE A 347 -9.82 18.50 -17.65
C ILE A 347 -8.82 18.43 -18.82
N ASP A 348 -7.66 19.08 -18.68
CA ASP A 348 -6.62 19.14 -19.69
C ASP A 348 -6.06 17.75 -20.03
N ASN A 349 -6.01 16.86 -19.02
CA ASN A 349 -5.58 15.47 -19.17
C ASN A 349 -6.74 14.50 -19.48
N LYS A 350 -7.95 14.99 -19.74
CA LYS A 350 -9.15 14.19 -20.04
C LYS A 350 -9.45 13.14 -18.96
N MET A 351 -9.02 13.37 -17.73
CA MET A 351 -9.40 12.61 -16.54
C MET A 351 -10.46 13.35 -15.73
N LYS A 352 -11.42 12.62 -15.17
CA LYS A 352 -12.47 13.24 -14.37
C LYS A 352 -12.37 12.85 -12.91
N PHE A 353 -12.36 13.82 -12.01
CA PHE A 353 -12.61 13.57 -10.60
C PHE A 353 -14.09 13.21 -10.37
N HIS A 354 -14.34 12.54 -9.26
CA HIS A 354 -15.72 12.26 -8.80
C HIS A 354 -16.03 13.14 -7.57
N PRO A 355 -16.56 14.38 -7.74
CA PRO A 355 -16.65 15.36 -6.65
C PRO A 355 -17.38 14.85 -5.40
N LYS A 356 -18.45 14.05 -5.57
CA LYS A 356 -19.21 13.45 -4.46
C LYS A 356 -18.41 12.44 -3.62
N LYS A 357 -17.27 11.95 -4.12
CA LYS A 357 -16.39 11.05 -3.38
C LYS A 357 -15.14 11.76 -2.86
N CYS A 358 -14.85 12.96 -3.35
CA CYS A 358 -13.80 13.79 -2.80
C CYS A 358 -14.23 14.34 -1.44
N LYS A 359 -13.33 14.31 -0.46
CA LYS A 359 -13.63 14.63 0.94
C LYS A 359 -12.60 15.59 1.51
N VAL A 360 -13.03 16.37 2.50
CA VAL A 360 -12.15 17.24 3.27
C VAL A 360 -12.11 16.77 4.72
N VAL A 361 -10.92 16.54 5.25
CA VAL A 361 -10.71 16.24 6.68
C VAL A 361 -9.95 17.39 7.32
N PRO A 362 -10.62 18.25 8.11
CA PRO A 362 -9.95 19.29 8.87
C PRO A 362 -9.32 18.69 10.13
N VAL A 363 -8.01 18.67 10.21
CA VAL A 363 -7.28 18.19 11.40
C VAL A 363 -6.90 19.37 12.27
N SER A 364 -7.43 19.43 13.48
CA SER A 364 -7.25 20.56 14.41
C SER A 364 -6.73 20.08 15.77
N PRO A 365 -5.97 20.93 16.49
CA PRO A 365 -5.58 20.65 17.85
C PRO A 365 -6.84 20.43 18.74
N PRO A 366 -6.75 19.53 19.74
CA PRO A 366 -7.87 19.25 20.64
C PRO A 366 -8.17 20.36 21.65
N ASP A 367 -7.33 21.39 21.72
CA ASP A 367 -7.45 22.46 22.70
C ASP A 367 -8.62 23.40 22.39
N LYS A 368 -9.58 23.45 23.34
CA LYS A 368 -10.79 24.25 23.23
C LYS A 368 -10.49 25.74 23.15
N ALA A 369 -9.47 26.22 23.86
CA ALA A 369 -9.06 27.63 23.85
C ALA A 369 -8.48 28.04 22.47
N LEU A 370 -7.72 27.16 21.83
CA LEU A 370 -7.21 27.37 20.47
C LEU A 370 -8.34 27.26 19.44
N GLN A 371 -9.30 26.38 19.66
CA GLN A 371 -10.49 26.26 18.84
C GLN A 371 -11.38 27.52 18.97
N ASP A 372 -11.51 28.07 20.17
CA ASP A 372 -12.23 29.32 20.44
C ASP A 372 -11.44 30.54 19.88
N LEU A 373 -10.11 30.56 19.97
CA LEU A 373 -9.27 31.57 19.33
C LEU A 373 -9.37 31.51 17.80
N PHE A 374 -9.35 30.31 17.23
CA PHE A 374 -9.55 30.07 15.80
C PHE A 374 -10.95 30.54 15.37
N ASN A 375 -11.99 30.24 16.15
CA ASN A 375 -13.35 30.71 15.93
C ASN A 375 -13.52 32.23 16.12
N LYS A 376 -12.65 32.87 16.92
CA LYS A 376 -12.58 34.34 17.04
C LYS A 376 -11.88 35.00 15.87
N ILE A 377 -10.82 34.39 15.38
CA ILE A 377 -10.07 34.84 14.18
C ILE A 377 -10.93 34.58 12.92
N PHE A 378 -11.64 33.46 12.91
CA PHE A 378 -12.55 33.03 11.82
C PHE A 378 -13.97 32.95 12.38
N PRO A 379 -14.73 34.06 12.49
CA PRO A 379 -16.06 34.05 13.08
C PRO A 379 -17.00 33.12 12.30
N LEU A 380 -17.83 32.37 13.05
CA LEU A 380 -18.74 31.30 12.62
C LEU A 380 -19.64 31.61 11.39
N ARG A 381 -19.69 32.85 10.93
CA ARG A 381 -20.41 33.24 9.72
C ARG A 381 -19.69 32.88 8.41
N ASN A 382 -18.40 32.52 8.44
CA ASN A 382 -17.61 32.19 7.26
C ASN A 382 -16.97 30.82 7.42
N ILE A 383 -17.76 29.73 7.49
CA ILE A 383 -17.25 28.41 7.24
C ILE A 383 -16.74 28.40 5.79
N TYR A 384 -15.44 28.26 5.60
CA TYR A 384 -14.90 28.16 4.26
C TYR A 384 -15.26 26.81 3.65
N PHE A 385 -15.94 26.83 2.52
CA PHE A 385 -16.31 25.63 1.79
C PHE A 385 -15.43 25.50 0.55
N TYR A 386 -14.76 24.38 0.44
CA TYR A 386 -14.01 24.06 -0.75
C TYR A 386 -14.92 23.52 -1.85
N ASN A 387 -14.64 23.91 -3.10
CA ASN A 387 -15.40 23.52 -4.27
C ASN A 387 -14.51 22.85 -5.31
N LEU A 388 -15.00 21.79 -5.93
CA LEU A 388 -14.35 21.11 -7.04
C LEU A 388 -15.29 21.12 -8.26
N GLY A 389 -14.94 21.88 -9.29
CA GLY A 389 -15.77 22.00 -10.49
C GLY A 389 -17.20 22.49 -10.24
N GLY A 390 -17.38 23.45 -9.30
CA GLY A 390 -18.68 23.98 -8.92
C GLY A 390 -19.48 23.14 -7.92
N VAL A 391 -18.95 21.99 -7.49
CA VAL A 391 -19.57 21.13 -6.48
C VAL A 391 -18.84 21.30 -5.16
N GLN A 392 -19.58 21.63 -4.10
CA GLN A 392 -19.05 21.77 -2.75
C GLN A 392 -18.58 20.41 -2.23
N LEU A 393 -17.35 20.38 -1.66
CA LEU A 393 -16.77 19.19 -1.05
C LEU A 393 -17.34 18.95 0.35
N GLU A 394 -17.56 17.70 0.68
CA GLU A 394 -18.06 17.28 1.98
C GLU A 394 -16.95 17.26 3.02
N PHE A 395 -17.16 17.96 4.15
CA PHE A 395 -16.32 17.89 5.32
C PHE A 395 -16.68 16.65 6.16
N VAL A 396 -15.69 15.81 6.40
CA VAL A 396 -15.86 14.57 7.15
C VAL A 396 -14.93 14.54 8.37
N LYS A 397 -15.34 13.81 9.41
CA LYS A 397 -14.51 13.64 10.62
C LYS A 397 -13.38 12.62 10.44
N GLU A 398 -13.55 11.73 9.48
CA GLU A 398 -12.59 10.67 9.18
C GLU A 398 -12.66 10.27 7.71
N GLU A 399 -11.53 9.81 7.16
CA GLU A 399 -11.46 9.24 5.83
C GLU A 399 -10.50 8.03 5.84
N LYS A 400 -10.80 7.05 5.00
CA LYS A 400 -9.98 5.85 4.88
C LYS A 400 -8.90 6.03 3.81
N ASP A 401 -7.69 6.29 4.24
CA ASP A 401 -6.51 6.52 3.42
C ASP A 401 -5.62 5.26 3.36
N LEU A 402 -5.45 4.67 2.19
CA LEU A 402 -4.64 3.46 1.95
C LEU A 402 -4.90 2.32 2.96
N GLY A 403 -6.13 2.21 3.40
CA GLY A 403 -6.56 1.16 4.32
C GLY A 403 -6.45 1.51 5.81
N VAL A 404 -5.97 2.72 6.15
CA VAL A 404 -5.90 3.28 7.52
C VAL A 404 -6.94 4.39 7.66
N ILE A 405 -7.66 4.44 8.77
CA ILE A 405 -8.63 5.50 9.07
C ILE A 405 -7.88 6.69 9.66
N VAL A 406 -7.91 7.81 8.95
CA VAL A 406 -7.34 9.10 9.37
C VAL A 406 -8.46 9.97 9.89
N THR A 407 -8.37 10.40 11.15
CA THR A 407 -9.39 11.21 11.81
C THR A 407 -9.01 12.69 11.93
N SER A 408 -9.99 13.55 12.11
CA SER A 408 -9.79 15.00 12.35
C SER A 408 -9.00 15.33 13.62
N LYS A 409 -8.74 14.36 14.48
CA LYS A 409 -7.89 14.48 15.68
C LYS A 409 -6.54 13.78 15.56
N LEU A 410 -6.29 13.10 14.43
CA LEU A 410 -5.18 12.17 14.23
C LEU A 410 -5.11 11.13 15.37
N SER A 411 -6.28 10.64 15.80
CA SER A 411 -6.46 9.55 16.76
C SER A 411 -6.54 8.21 16.00
N TRP A 412 -6.00 7.17 16.59
CA TRP A 412 -6.01 5.82 16.00
C TRP A 412 -7.07 4.90 16.64
N GLU A 413 -7.95 5.43 17.48
CA GLU A 413 -8.95 4.63 18.20
C GLU A 413 -9.92 3.96 17.23
N GLU A 414 -10.45 4.72 16.26
CA GLU A 414 -11.36 4.23 15.22
C GLU A 414 -10.71 3.16 14.33
N GLN A 415 -9.44 3.35 13.98
CA GLN A 415 -8.66 2.35 13.25
C GLN A 415 -8.53 1.04 14.03
N VAL A 416 -8.19 1.14 15.32
CA VAL A 416 -8.02 -0.04 16.18
C VAL A 416 -9.34 -0.77 16.38
N GLU A 417 -10.44 -0.06 16.61
CA GLU A 417 -11.77 -0.66 16.75
C GLU A 417 -12.22 -1.41 15.50
N ALA A 418 -12.00 -0.81 14.32
CA ALA A 418 -12.27 -1.46 13.05
C ALA A 418 -11.44 -2.74 12.86
N LEU A 419 -10.15 -2.71 13.26
CA LEU A 419 -9.27 -3.88 13.20
C LEU A 419 -9.66 -4.96 14.20
N LEU A 420 -10.03 -4.61 15.43
CA LEU A 420 -10.51 -5.55 16.46
C LEU A 420 -11.78 -6.27 16.00
N SER A 421 -12.76 -5.54 15.46
CA SER A 421 -13.98 -6.11 14.90
C SER A 421 -13.66 -7.10 13.77
N LYS A 422 -12.83 -6.70 12.83
CA LYS A 422 -12.42 -7.52 11.68
C LYS A 422 -11.64 -8.77 12.10
N ALA A 423 -10.68 -8.64 13.02
CA ALA A 423 -9.86 -9.74 13.51
C ALA A 423 -10.70 -10.74 14.33
N SER A 424 -11.61 -10.24 15.18
CA SER A 424 -12.53 -11.07 15.96
C SER A 424 -13.47 -11.88 15.05
N SER A 425 -14.06 -11.23 14.04
CA SER A 425 -14.91 -11.89 13.04
C SER A 425 -14.15 -12.99 12.28
N ARG A 426 -12.90 -12.73 11.87
CA ARG A 426 -12.06 -13.71 11.19
C ARG A 426 -11.66 -14.88 12.08
N LEU A 427 -11.33 -14.61 13.35
CA LEU A 427 -11.05 -15.68 14.31
C LEU A 427 -12.28 -16.55 14.53
N GLY A 428 -13.47 -15.95 14.66
CA GLY A 428 -14.73 -16.69 14.76
C GLY A 428 -15.00 -17.55 13.52
N LEU A 429 -14.72 -17.01 12.33
CA LEU A 429 -14.83 -17.76 11.07
C LEU A 429 -13.87 -18.96 11.06
N LEU A 430 -12.60 -18.79 11.43
CA LEU A 430 -11.63 -19.88 11.51
C LEU A 430 -12.07 -20.97 12.47
N LYS A 431 -12.55 -20.61 13.67
CA LYS A 431 -13.04 -21.56 14.64
C LYS A 431 -14.18 -22.42 14.10
N ARG A 432 -15.13 -21.82 13.39
CA ARG A 432 -16.28 -22.53 12.80
C ARG A 432 -15.91 -23.40 11.59
N THR A 433 -15.07 -22.88 10.70
CA THR A 433 -14.78 -23.56 9.42
C THR A 433 -13.63 -24.56 9.52
N MET A 434 -12.72 -24.39 10.49
CA MET A 434 -11.51 -25.21 10.66
C MET A 434 -11.53 -26.03 11.95
N HIS A 435 -12.71 -26.37 12.48
CA HIS A 435 -12.87 -27.17 13.71
C HIS A 435 -12.24 -28.57 13.58
N PHE A 436 -12.20 -29.13 12.36
CA PHE A 436 -11.61 -30.44 12.06
C PHE A 436 -10.07 -30.47 12.12
N LEU A 437 -9.40 -29.32 12.15
CA LEU A 437 -7.95 -29.27 12.27
C LEU A 437 -7.54 -29.56 13.71
N LYS A 438 -6.76 -30.63 13.91
CA LYS A 438 -6.21 -31.02 15.22
C LYS A 438 -4.76 -30.57 15.41
N CYS A 439 -4.02 -30.38 14.31
CA CYS A 439 -2.59 -30.01 14.34
C CYS A 439 -2.38 -28.55 14.75
N GLN A 440 -1.65 -28.33 15.85
CA GLN A 440 -1.32 -27.00 16.38
C GLN A 440 -0.54 -26.13 15.37
N LYS A 441 0.43 -26.72 14.65
CA LYS A 441 1.21 -26.01 13.62
C LYS A 441 0.32 -25.43 12.52
N GLN A 442 -0.68 -26.22 12.06
CA GLN A 442 -1.62 -25.76 11.04
C GLN A 442 -2.54 -24.65 11.60
N ARG A 443 -3.08 -24.80 12.80
CA ARG A 443 -3.91 -23.75 13.44
C ARG A 443 -3.12 -22.46 13.61
N ARG A 444 -1.85 -22.55 14.07
CA ARG A 444 -0.95 -21.41 14.18
C ARG A 444 -0.76 -20.73 12.81
N ALA A 445 -0.49 -21.48 11.76
CA ALA A 445 -0.31 -20.94 10.41
C ALA A 445 -1.56 -20.21 9.91
N PHE A 446 -2.75 -20.74 10.14
CA PHE A 446 -4.02 -20.04 9.83
C PHE A 446 -4.21 -18.78 10.66
N TYR A 447 -3.90 -18.80 11.94
CA TYR A 447 -3.94 -17.60 12.79
C TYR A 447 -3.03 -16.50 12.23
N LEU A 448 -1.78 -16.83 11.91
CA LEU A 448 -0.81 -15.90 11.36
C LEU A 448 -1.30 -15.29 10.04
N ALA A 449 -1.81 -16.12 9.14
CA ALA A 449 -2.22 -15.73 7.79
C ALA A 449 -3.53 -14.92 7.75
N ILE A 450 -4.50 -15.24 8.59
CA ILE A 450 -5.88 -14.76 8.46
C ILE A 450 -6.22 -13.70 9.51
N VAL A 451 -5.77 -13.89 10.76
CA VAL A 451 -6.13 -13.03 11.88
C VAL A 451 -5.04 -12.02 12.18
N ARG A 452 -3.81 -12.49 12.50
CA ARG A 452 -2.71 -11.62 12.92
C ARG A 452 -2.31 -10.63 11.82
N SER A 453 -2.33 -11.08 10.56
CA SER A 453 -2.05 -10.22 9.39
C SER A 453 -2.92 -8.96 9.31
N GLN A 454 -4.08 -8.92 9.99
CA GLN A 454 -4.92 -7.72 10.04
C GLN A 454 -4.28 -6.58 10.83
N PHE A 455 -3.48 -6.91 11.84
CA PHE A 455 -2.78 -5.94 12.69
C PHE A 455 -1.41 -5.52 12.13
N GLU A 456 -0.96 -6.10 11.02
CA GLU A 456 0.38 -5.81 10.47
C GLU A 456 0.37 -4.71 9.40
N HIS A 457 -0.80 -4.46 8.78
CA HIS A 457 -0.90 -3.44 7.72
C HIS A 457 -0.68 -2.04 8.26
N CYS A 458 0.37 -1.37 7.82
CA CYS A 458 0.75 -0.01 8.19
C CYS A 458 0.79 0.23 9.73
N VAL A 459 1.13 -0.79 10.52
CA VAL A 459 1.17 -0.67 11.99
C VAL A 459 2.12 0.43 12.46
N GLN A 460 3.16 0.71 11.71
CA GLN A 460 4.09 1.81 11.96
C GLN A 460 3.41 3.18 12.00
N VAL A 461 2.28 3.33 11.32
CA VAL A 461 1.49 4.56 11.32
C VAL A 461 0.60 4.66 12.54
N TRP A 462 -0.19 3.60 12.81
CA TRP A 462 -1.30 3.62 13.77
C TRP A 462 -1.01 2.89 15.09
N ARG A 463 0.19 2.38 15.34
CA ARG A 463 0.54 1.66 16.57
C ARG A 463 0.04 2.41 17.82
N PRO A 464 -0.82 1.80 18.67
CA PRO A 464 -1.35 2.46 19.84
C PRO A 464 -0.27 2.66 20.91
N SER A 465 -0.29 3.84 21.53
CA SER A 465 0.58 4.17 22.66
C SER A 465 -0.03 3.75 24.03
N SER A 466 -1.35 3.57 24.10
CA SER A 466 -2.06 3.23 25.33
C SER A 466 -1.99 1.74 25.61
N ASP A 467 -1.61 1.37 26.86
CA ASP A 467 -1.56 -0.02 27.29
C ASP A 467 -2.95 -0.67 27.33
N SER A 468 -4.00 0.07 27.67
CA SER A 468 -5.38 -0.45 27.63
C SER A 468 -5.80 -0.86 26.22
N VAL A 469 -5.40 -0.11 25.22
CA VAL A 469 -5.66 -0.44 23.79
C VAL A 469 -4.81 -1.62 23.35
N ASN A 470 -3.53 -1.68 23.73
CA ASN A 470 -2.67 -2.84 23.47
C ASN A 470 -3.24 -4.12 24.09
N GLN A 471 -3.78 -4.06 25.32
CA GLN A 471 -4.45 -5.19 25.95
C GLN A 471 -5.70 -5.66 25.19
N LYS A 472 -6.50 -4.73 24.63
CA LYS A 472 -7.65 -5.10 23.78
C LYS A 472 -7.19 -5.90 22.55
N ILE A 473 -6.10 -5.49 21.91
CA ILE A 473 -5.52 -6.21 20.76
C ILE A 473 -4.98 -7.57 21.20
N GLU A 474 -4.25 -7.61 22.31
CA GLU A 474 -3.68 -8.84 22.86
C GLU A 474 -4.75 -9.88 23.25
N ARG A 475 -5.94 -9.45 23.69
CA ARG A 475 -7.07 -10.35 23.97
C ARG A 475 -7.47 -11.20 22.76
N ILE A 476 -7.33 -10.66 21.54
CA ILE A 476 -7.57 -11.44 20.30
C ILE A 476 -6.52 -12.55 20.17
N GLN A 477 -5.24 -12.25 20.44
CA GLN A 477 -4.18 -13.25 20.42
C GLN A 477 -4.36 -14.30 21.50
N ARG A 478 -4.71 -13.93 22.75
CA ARG A 478 -5.05 -14.87 23.82
C ARG A 478 -6.15 -15.85 23.40
N ARG A 479 -7.23 -15.35 22.80
CA ARG A 479 -8.32 -16.19 22.27
C ARG A 479 -7.87 -17.11 21.13
N ALA A 480 -6.92 -16.65 20.32
CA ALA A 480 -6.33 -17.45 19.23
C ALA A 480 -5.40 -18.54 19.79
N VAL A 481 -4.58 -18.24 20.80
CA VAL A 481 -3.70 -19.21 21.48
C VAL A 481 -4.53 -20.35 22.08
N LYS A 482 -5.60 -20.04 22.80
CA LYS A 482 -6.54 -21.04 23.32
C LYS A 482 -7.10 -21.95 22.22
N TRP A 483 -7.47 -21.40 21.06
CA TRP A 483 -7.93 -22.18 19.93
C TRP A 483 -6.82 -23.05 19.31
N ILE A 484 -5.59 -22.53 19.20
CA ILE A 484 -4.46 -23.27 18.66
C ILE A 484 -4.15 -24.50 19.52
N LEU A 485 -4.15 -24.32 20.84
CA LEU A 485 -3.82 -25.36 21.80
C LEU A 485 -4.99 -26.29 22.14
N SER A 486 -6.20 -25.98 21.71
CA SER A 486 -7.44 -26.68 22.08
C SER A 486 -7.83 -26.54 23.58
N GLU A 487 -7.37 -25.48 24.25
CA GLU A 487 -7.56 -25.19 25.67
C GLU A 487 -8.62 -24.07 25.86
N GLN A 488 -9.82 -24.22 25.29
CA GLN A 488 -10.81 -23.13 25.22
C GLN A 488 -11.35 -22.70 26.60
N ASP A 489 -11.46 -23.64 27.54
CA ASP A 489 -12.04 -23.39 28.85
C ASP A 489 -10.99 -22.97 29.91
N HIS A 490 -9.72 -23.03 29.56
CA HIS A 490 -8.64 -22.65 30.48
C HIS A 490 -8.46 -21.14 30.58
N SER A 491 -8.35 -20.61 31.78
CA SER A 491 -7.99 -19.21 32.02
C SER A 491 -6.50 -19.09 32.27
N TYR A 492 -5.77 -18.37 31.45
CA TYR A 492 -4.34 -18.15 31.65
C TYR A 492 -4.10 -16.90 32.52
N ASN A 493 -3.24 -17.01 33.52
CA ASN A 493 -2.55 -15.86 34.08
C ASN A 493 -1.50 -15.30 33.06
N ASP A 494 -0.88 -14.19 33.39
CA ASP A 494 0.05 -13.53 32.42
C ASP A 494 1.29 -14.38 32.20
N LEU A 495 1.81 -15.07 33.19
CA LEU A 495 2.96 -15.95 33.08
C LEU A 495 2.70 -17.16 32.20
N GLU A 496 1.60 -17.89 32.50
CA GLU A 496 1.17 -19.03 31.68
C GLU A 496 0.96 -18.64 30.24
N TYR A 497 0.40 -17.45 29.98
CA TYR A 497 0.23 -16.94 28.64
C TYR A 497 1.57 -16.71 27.94
N LEU A 498 2.57 -16.14 28.61
CA LEU A 498 3.92 -15.96 28.06
C LEU A 498 4.60 -17.29 27.77
N MET A 499 4.42 -18.31 28.62
CA MET A 499 4.90 -19.67 28.36
C MET A 499 4.29 -20.23 27.07
N ARG A 500 2.97 -20.14 26.90
CA ARG A 500 2.28 -20.59 25.68
C ARG A 500 2.73 -19.84 24.44
N LEU A 501 3.01 -18.53 24.54
CA LEU A 501 3.57 -17.76 23.43
C LEU A 501 4.95 -18.23 23.04
N ARG A 502 5.83 -18.52 24.02
CA ARG A 502 7.16 -19.08 23.79
C ARG A 502 7.07 -20.43 23.06
N ASP A 503 6.23 -21.34 23.55
CA ASP A 503 6.05 -22.69 22.97
C ASP A 503 5.50 -22.63 21.54
N LEU A 504 4.68 -21.63 21.23
CA LEU A 504 4.15 -21.38 19.90
C LEU A 504 5.06 -20.50 19.03
N ASP A 505 6.25 -20.12 19.49
CA ASP A 505 7.11 -19.15 18.82
C ASP A 505 6.35 -17.89 18.37
N LEU A 506 5.62 -17.28 19.30
CA LEU A 506 4.88 -16.04 19.13
C LEU A 506 5.41 -14.99 20.11
N LEU A 507 5.44 -13.72 19.68
CA LEU A 507 5.68 -12.58 20.55
C LEU A 507 4.34 -11.94 20.94
N PRO A 508 4.23 -11.30 22.12
CA PRO A 508 3.15 -10.37 22.40
C PRO A 508 3.03 -9.34 21.27
N LEU A 509 1.80 -8.97 20.90
CA LEU A 509 1.57 -8.09 19.75
C LEU A 509 2.22 -6.72 19.93
N LYS A 510 2.25 -6.17 21.16
CA LYS A 510 2.98 -4.92 21.47
C LYS A 510 4.45 -5.01 21.08
N GLU A 511 5.17 -6.05 21.50
CA GLU A 511 6.59 -6.24 21.20
C GLU A 511 6.82 -6.51 19.70
N ARG A 512 5.90 -7.20 19.07
CA ARG A 512 5.95 -7.40 17.62
C ARG A 512 5.80 -6.07 16.86
N PHE A 513 4.93 -5.17 17.30
CA PHE A 513 4.76 -3.86 16.68
C PHE A 513 6.01 -3.00 16.84
N ILE A 514 6.62 -3.01 18.03
CA ILE A 514 7.90 -2.35 18.29
C ILE A 514 8.99 -2.90 17.36
N THR A 515 9.07 -4.23 17.23
CA THR A 515 10.01 -4.87 16.30
C THR A 515 9.79 -4.39 14.86
N SER A 516 8.53 -4.26 14.43
CA SER A 516 8.20 -3.79 13.08
C SER A 516 8.60 -2.33 12.85
N ASP A 517 8.45 -1.48 13.87
CA ASP A 517 8.90 -0.08 13.82
C ASP A 517 10.43 0.00 13.71
N LEU A 518 11.15 -0.74 14.54
CA LEU A 518 12.62 -0.75 14.55
C LEU A 518 13.22 -1.30 13.24
N LEU A 519 12.59 -2.31 12.63
CA LEU A 519 13.00 -2.84 11.32
C LEU A 519 12.87 -1.81 10.21
N LEU A 520 11.79 -1.03 10.21
CA LEU A 520 11.63 0.04 9.23
C LEU A 520 12.54 1.23 9.53
N PHE A 521 12.73 1.53 10.82
CA PHE A 521 13.64 2.60 11.25
C PHE A 521 15.09 2.30 10.86
N TYR A 522 15.53 1.04 10.94
CA TYR A 522 16.84 0.60 10.45
C TYR A 522 17.00 0.93 8.96
N ASP A 523 15.99 0.60 8.12
CA ASP A 523 16.03 0.94 6.69
C ASP A 523 16.13 2.47 6.47
N ILE A 524 15.40 3.26 7.25
CA ILE A 524 15.41 4.72 7.14
C ILE A 524 16.77 5.28 7.59
N TYR A 525 17.29 4.81 8.69
CA TYR A 525 18.57 5.26 9.27
C TYR A 525 19.75 4.99 8.32
N HIS A 526 19.77 3.81 7.68
CA HIS A 526 20.81 3.41 6.73
C HIS A 526 20.52 3.85 5.27
N ASN A 527 19.55 4.75 5.04
CA ASN A 527 19.15 5.23 3.72
C ASN A 527 18.76 4.11 2.72
N CYS A 528 18.27 2.99 3.22
CA CYS A 528 17.72 1.88 2.42
C CYS A 528 16.22 2.04 2.12
N SER A 529 15.60 3.11 2.61
CA SER A 529 14.19 3.47 2.41
C SER A 529 14.06 4.74 1.58
N CYS A 530 12.94 4.90 0.88
CA CYS A 530 12.56 6.16 0.23
C CYS A 530 12.15 7.24 1.24
N VAL A 531 11.81 6.87 2.48
CA VAL A 531 11.54 7.79 3.58
C VAL A 531 12.87 8.20 4.20
N LYS A 532 13.06 9.50 4.36
CA LYS A 532 14.25 10.06 5.03
C LYS A 532 13.95 10.40 6.48
N LEU A 533 14.98 10.41 7.31
CA LEU A 533 14.86 10.94 8.66
C LEU A 533 14.41 12.41 8.60
N PRO A 534 13.40 12.80 9.40
CA PRO A 534 12.99 14.20 9.48
C PRO A 534 14.14 15.10 9.97
N PRO A 535 14.22 16.37 9.50
CA PRO A 535 15.29 17.28 9.85
C PRO A 535 15.44 17.56 11.37
N TYR A 536 14.36 17.34 12.12
CA TYR A 536 14.35 17.53 13.58
C TYR A 536 14.89 16.32 14.36
N ILE A 537 15.25 15.21 13.69
CA ILE A 537 15.94 14.07 14.28
C ILE A 537 17.42 14.15 13.92
N LYS A 538 18.26 14.30 14.92
CA LYS A 538 19.71 14.46 14.74
C LYS A 538 20.51 13.52 15.62
N PRO A 539 21.73 13.15 15.20
CA PRO A 539 22.66 12.43 16.06
C PRO A 539 22.96 13.25 17.34
N LEU A 540 23.08 12.57 18.45
CA LEU A 540 23.57 13.18 19.68
C LEU A 540 25.05 13.51 19.53
N THR A 541 25.45 14.76 19.89
CA THR A 541 26.84 15.13 19.97
C THR A 541 27.55 14.43 21.17
N ALA A 542 28.88 14.30 21.13
CA ALA A 542 29.63 13.67 22.21
C ALA A 542 29.37 14.35 23.56
N ASP A 543 29.25 15.68 23.58
CA ASP A 543 28.98 16.46 24.81
C ASP A 543 27.55 16.27 25.31
N GLU A 544 26.56 16.18 24.42
CA GLU A 544 25.17 15.88 24.81
C GLU A 544 25.05 14.47 25.38
N ARG A 545 25.75 13.48 24.81
CA ARG A 545 25.82 12.11 25.35
C ARG A 545 26.41 12.10 26.76
N ARG A 546 27.48 12.85 27.01
CA ARG A 546 28.08 12.98 28.34
C ARG A 546 27.18 13.66 29.38
N ARG A 547 26.33 14.61 28.95
CA ARG A 547 25.36 15.34 29.80
C ARG A 547 24.08 14.56 30.11
N LEU A 548 23.83 13.45 29.49
CA LEU A 548 22.71 12.55 29.83
C LEU A 548 22.90 11.98 31.24
N ARG A 549 22.70 12.84 32.28
CA ARG A 549 22.64 12.38 33.67
C ARG A 549 21.24 11.82 33.96
N PRO A 550 21.14 10.67 34.65
CA PRO A 550 19.86 10.26 35.19
C PRO A 550 19.42 11.32 36.21
N LYS A 551 18.26 11.93 36.00
CA LYS A 551 17.60 12.74 37.05
C LYS A 551 17.11 11.73 38.09
N ILE A 552 17.95 11.49 39.11
CA ILE A 552 17.57 10.67 40.27
C ILE A 552 16.62 11.54 41.10
N ASN A 553 15.32 11.33 40.93
CA ASN A 553 14.34 11.82 41.89
C ASN A 553 14.45 10.97 43.16
N ARG A 554 15.11 11.53 44.20
CA ARG A 554 15.39 10.84 45.49
C ARG A 554 14.15 10.54 46.35
N ASN A 555 12.95 10.91 45.87
CA ASN A 555 11.74 10.78 46.70
C ASN A 555 10.61 10.16 45.87
N LYS A 556 10.64 8.86 45.59
CA LYS A 556 9.47 8.03 45.40
C LYS A 556 9.92 6.56 45.26
N ASN A 557 9.32 5.67 46.03
CA ASN A 557 9.37 4.22 45.83
C ASN A 557 8.76 3.91 44.44
N ILE A 558 9.62 3.74 43.44
CA ILE A 558 9.22 3.38 42.07
C ILE A 558 9.33 1.88 41.99
N PRO A 559 8.26 1.18 41.53
CA PRO A 559 8.31 -0.28 41.34
C PRO A 559 9.42 -0.64 40.34
N ASP A 560 10.05 -1.79 40.55
CA ASP A 560 11.20 -2.31 39.76
C ASP A 560 11.01 -2.34 38.25
N ASN A 561 9.77 -2.28 37.74
CA ASN A 561 9.45 -2.22 36.31
C ASN A 561 9.84 -0.89 35.63
N GLU A 562 10.06 0.21 36.37
CA GLU A 562 10.57 1.48 35.81
C GLU A 562 12.10 1.60 35.95
N CYS A 563 12.76 0.77 36.74
CA CYS A 563 14.20 0.77 36.94
C CYS A 563 14.99 0.38 35.68
N LEU A 564 14.35 -0.28 34.72
CA LEU A 564 14.91 -0.59 33.38
C LEU A 564 15.26 0.67 32.56
N SER A 565 14.63 1.83 32.86
CA SER A 565 14.93 3.10 32.18
C SER A 565 16.30 3.69 32.57
N PHE A 566 16.81 3.43 33.80
CA PHE A 566 18.05 4.00 34.29
C PHE A 566 19.30 3.26 33.81
N HIS A 567 19.27 1.94 33.69
CA HIS A 567 20.38 1.18 33.09
C HIS A 567 20.56 1.49 31.59
N LYS A 568 19.46 1.72 30.89
CA LYS A 568 19.42 2.01 29.43
C LYS A 568 20.03 3.38 29.08
N LEU A 569 19.92 4.39 29.95
CA LEU A 569 20.57 5.69 29.76
C LEU A 569 22.11 5.63 29.90
N ARG A 570 22.66 4.60 30.58
CA ARG A 570 24.11 4.41 30.66
C ARG A 570 24.71 3.86 29.37
N GLU A 571 24.01 2.97 28.69
CA GLU A 571 24.45 2.39 27.42
C GLU A 571 24.45 3.43 26.29
N SER A 572 23.45 4.31 26.24
CA SER A 572 23.38 5.37 25.21
C SER A 572 24.47 6.45 25.34
N ARG A 573 25.22 6.53 26.45
CA ARG A 573 26.32 7.49 26.58
C ARG A 573 27.49 7.24 25.66
N ASN A 574 27.77 5.99 25.36
CA ASN A 574 28.92 5.59 24.53
C ASN A 574 28.50 5.20 23.12
N ASP A 575 27.21 5.23 22.82
CA ASP A 575 26.67 4.80 21.53
C ASP A 575 26.64 5.97 20.53
N PRO A 576 27.50 5.93 19.48
CA PRO A 576 27.56 6.97 18.47
C PRO A 576 26.29 7.05 17.61
N MET A 577 25.45 6.01 17.59
CA MET A 577 24.21 5.90 16.81
C MET A 577 22.97 6.42 17.58
N SER A 578 23.15 6.99 18.78
CA SER A 578 22.06 7.59 19.54
C SER A 578 21.58 8.90 18.91
N LEU A 579 20.26 9.08 18.91
CA LEU A 579 19.57 10.18 18.25
C LEU A 579 18.78 11.04 19.25
N LYS A 580 18.59 12.32 18.91
CA LYS A 580 17.69 13.23 19.63
C LYS A 580 16.59 13.75 18.70
N CYS A 581 15.45 14.07 19.29
CA CYS A 581 14.40 14.86 18.66
C CYS A 581 14.53 16.31 19.14
N GLU A 582 14.72 17.25 18.22
CA GLU A 582 14.86 18.69 18.55
C GLU A 582 13.52 19.36 18.83
N ILE A 583 12.42 18.74 18.42
CA ILE A 583 11.07 19.25 18.67
C ILE A 583 10.57 18.71 20.00
N GLU A 584 10.18 19.63 20.91
CA GLU A 584 9.51 19.26 22.15
C GLU A 584 8.11 18.70 21.90
N PRO A 585 7.76 17.50 22.38
CA PRO A 585 6.49 16.87 22.11
C PRO A 585 5.38 17.45 23.00
N LYS A 586 4.56 18.35 22.46
CA LYS A 586 3.41 18.98 23.13
C LYS A 586 2.13 18.20 22.89
N SER A 587 1.85 17.80 21.65
CA SER A 587 0.63 17.09 21.29
C SER A 587 0.73 15.57 21.49
N LYS A 588 -0.42 14.92 21.82
CA LYS A 588 -0.53 13.46 21.89
C LYS A 588 -0.22 12.80 20.53
N ALA A 589 -0.66 13.43 19.43
CA ALA A 589 -0.39 12.97 18.08
C ALA A 589 1.12 12.90 17.79
N PHE A 590 1.89 13.94 18.16
CA PHE A 590 3.34 13.95 17.97
C PHE A 590 4.05 12.94 18.87
N LYS A 591 3.64 12.81 20.13
CA LYS A 591 4.17 11.79 21.07
C LYS A 591 3.98 10.36 20.55
N SER A 592 2.87 10.09 19.87
CA SER A 592 2.57 8.78 19.27
C SER A 592 3.07 8.62 17.84
N ASN A 593 3.67 9.66 17.24
CA ASN A 593 4.23 9.60 15.89
C ASN A 593 5.37 8.57 15.81
N PHE A 594 5.45 7.91 14.66
CA PHE A 594 6.45 6.87 14.37
C PHE A 594 7.88 7.34 14.71
N PHE A 595 8.29 8.48 14.19
CA PHE A 595 9.68 8.95 14.36
C PHE A 595 10.01 9.26 15.82
N PHE A 596 9.13 9.98 16.53
CA PHE A 596 9.36 10.36 17.91
C PHE A 596 9.47 9.13 18.82
N ARG A 597 8.50 8.21 18.76
CA ARG A 597 8.48 7.04 19.63
C ARG A 597 9.59 6.04 19.30
N THR A 598 9.91 5.87 17.98
CA THR A 598 10.90 4.89 17.55
C THR A 598 12.33 5.34 17.85
N VAL A 599 12.63 6.64 17.84
CA VAL A 599 13.92 7.15 18.29
C VAL A 599 14.19 6.77 19.76
N GLN A 600 13.18 6.83 20.62
CA GLN A 600 13.31 6.41 22.02
C GLN A 600 13.62 4.90 22.12
N GLU A 601 12.92 4.09 21.36
CA GLU A 601 13.13 2.63 21.31
C GLU A 601 14.47 2.26 20.68
N TRP A 602 14.87 2.96 19.63
CA TRP A 602 16.18 2.82 18.99
C TRP A 602 17.31 3.11 19.95
N ASN A 603 17.22 4.19 20.70
CA ASN A 603 18.24 4.56 21.70
C ASN A 603 18.37 3.51 22.83
N CYS A 604 17.32 2.73 23.08
CA CYS A 604 17.34 1.65 24.06
C CYS A 604 17.95 0.34 23.55
N LEU A 605 18.28 0.24 22.27
CA LEU A 605 18.91 -0.96 21.72
C LEU A 605 20.42 -0.97 22.06
N PRO A 606 21.02 -2.16 22.33
CA PRO A 606 22.47 -2.33 22.37
C PRO A 606 23.13 -1.90 21.06
N SER A 607 24.33 -1.32 21.16
CA SER A 607 25.10 -0.83 20.00
C SER A 607 25.38 -1.96 19.00
N GLU A 608 25.69 -3.16 19.50
CA GLU A 608 25.95 -4.37 18.68
C GLU A 608 24.80 -4.75 17.74
N ILE A 609 23.55 -4.42 18.13
CA ILE A 609 22.37 -4.64 17.29
C ILE A 609 22.28 -3.55 16.22
N LYS A 610 22.48 -2.29 16.58
CA LYS A 610 22.41 -1.13 15.68
C LYS A 610 23.47 -1.17 14.58
N GLU A 611 24.67 -1.67 14.91
CA GLU A 611 25.83 -1.81 14.02
C GLU A 611 25.73 -3.01 13.04
N ALA A 612 24.61 -3.72 13.03
CA ALA A 612 24.43 -4.84 12.12
C ALA A 612 24.58 -4.39 10.64
N ALA A 613 25.47 -5.05 9.91
CA ALA A 613 25.82 -4.68 8.53
C ALA A 613 24.68 -4.84 7.51
N THR A 614 23.71 -5.71 7.80
CA THR A 614 22.58 -5.97 6.91
C THR A 614 21.26 -6.00 7.68
N LYS A 615 20.16 -5.68 6.99
CA LYS A 615 18.80 -5.79 7.56
C LYS A 615 18.48 -7.20 8.07
N SER A 616 18.97 -8.23 7.40
CA SER A 616 18.75 -9.64 7.82
C SER A 616 19.43 -9.90 9.16
N ASN A 617 20.68 -9.50 9.31
CA ASN A 617 21.45 -9.64 10.55
C ASN A 617 20.84 -8.78 11.68
N PHE A 618 20.44 -7.52 11.37
CA PHE A 618 19.72 -6.66 12.31
C PHE A 618 18.43 -7.32 12.82
N ARG A 619 17.64 -7.89 11.89
CA ARG A 619 16.39 -8.57 12.22
C ARG A 619 16.61 -9.77 13.15
N GLU A 620 17.61 -10.58 12.89
CA GLU A 620 17.95 -11.76 13.67
C GLU A 620 18.35 -11.38 15.09
N LYS A 621 19.32 -10.49 15.24
CA LYS A 621 19.77 -9.95 16.54
C LYS A 621 18.64 -9.26 17.32
N LEU A 622 17.83 -8.46 16.64
CA LEU A 622 16.68 -7.77 17.24
C LEU A 622 15.65 -8.77 17.78
N LEU A 623 15.30 -9.79 17.00
CA LEU A 623 14.32 -10.80 17.41
C LEU A 623 14.83 -11.62 18.60
N GLU A 624 16.11 -11.98 18.61
CA GLU A 624 16.75 -12.67 19.73
C GLU A 624 16.71 -11.81 20.99
N HIS A 625 17.13 -10.54 20.89
CA HIS A 625 17.09 -9.58 22.01
C HIS A 625 15.67 -9.42 22.56
N VAL A 626 14.67 -9.26 21.70
CA VAL A 626 13.26 -9.10 22.13
C VAL A 626 12.75 -10.39 22.80
N LYS A 627 13.07 -11.57 22.26
CA LYS A 627 12.70 -12.86 22.86
C LYS A 627 13.33 -13.02 24.23
N LEU A 628 14.63 -12.76 24.38
CA LEU A 628 15.32 -12.79 25.67
C LEU A 628 14.67 -11.86 26.68
N LYS A 629 14.37 -10.63 26.29
CA LYS A 629 13.72 -9.65 27.15
C LYS A 629 12.32 -10.09 27.60
N VAL A 630 11.49 -10.57 26.68
CA VAL A 630 10.07 -10.94 26.95
C VAL A 630 9.99 -12.20 27.80
N PHE A 631 10.84 -13.18 27.52
CA PHE A 631 10.74 -14.50 28.17
C PHE A 631 11.73 -14.72 29.34
N LYS A 632 12.49 -13.67 29.74
CA LYS A 632 13.42 -13.72 30.88
C LYS A 632 12.72 -14.14 32.19
N THR A 633 11.56 -13.59 32.46
CA THR A 633 10.76 -13.91 33.65
C THR A 633 10.31 -15.38 33.68
N VAL A 634 9.95 -15.89 32.50
CA VAL A 634 9.58 -17.30 32.33
C VAL A 634 10.76 -18.26 32.59
N ALA A 635 11.98 -17.83 32.22
CA ALA A 635 13.18 -18.65 32.43
C ALA A 635 13.63 -18.67 33.91
N MET A 636 13.40 -17.61 34.68
CA MET A 636 13.74 -17.58 36.11
C MET A 636 12.85 -18.51 36.95
N GLU A 637 11.55 -18.53 36.69
CA GLU A 637 10.62 -19.38 37.46
C GLU A 637 10.67 -20.86 37.03
N SER A 638 11.15 -21.20 35.82
CA SER A 638 11.37 -22.60 35.41
C SER A 638 12.64 -23.23 36.02
N ASN A 639 13.53 -22.41 36.61
CA ASN A 639 14.72 -22.91 37.31
C ASN A 639 14.49 -23.10 38.84
N ASP A 640 13.38 -22.53 39.37
CA ASP A 640 13.03 -22.61 40.78
C ASP A 640 11.96 -23.72 41.05
N SER A 641 11.55 -24.40 39.99
CA SER A 641 10.62 -25.56 40.04
C SER A 641 11.31 -26.84 39.55
#